data_af4d85e835c220185c0a2f4ab0eda4b3
#
_entry.id   af4d85e835c220185c0a2f4ab0eda4b3
#
_cell.length_a   1.000
_cell.length_b   1.000
_cell.length_c   1.000
_cell.angle_alpha   90.00
_cell.angle_beta   90.00
_cell.angle_gamma   90.00
#
_symmetry.space_group_name_H-M   'P 1'
#
loop_
_entity.id
_entity.type
_entity.pdbx_description
1 polymer ?
#
loop_
_entity_poly.entity_id
_entity_poly.type
_entity_poly.pdbx_seq_one_letter_code
_entity_poly.pdbx_strand_id
1 'polypeptide(L)'
;MFRNSVLLAFGLSISFSGFALAALEEPVPGQQVQAVEGARKINPAAVEVLLDNNRRMTLDFYGDNIFRIFRDDKGGIIRDPKAEPEARILADNPRKPVSRLDVDQKGDAVVITTGKVRIEINKKTSLFKVINLKDHSVVAEQASPILFEKGKTSFSLKAKPDEYFYGGGVQNGRFSHRGKVISIENQNSWTDGGVASPTPFYWSTGGYGVMWHTFKKGQYDFGSREENLVNLSHDENYLDVFFMVNDGPVSLLRDFYQLTGAPVLLPKFAFYQGHLNAYNRDYWKEDEKGILFEDGKRYKESQKDNGGIKESLNGELNNYQFSGRAVVDRYKAHDMPLGWLLPNDGYGAGYGQTDTLDGNIANLKSLADYARKNGVEIGLWTQSDLHPKPEISALLQRDIVKEVRDAGVRVLKTDVAWVGAGYSFGLNGITDVAQIMTYYGDNSRPFIISLDGWAGTQRYAGIWSGDQTGGVWEYIRFHIPTYIGSGLSGQPNICSDMDGIFGGKNPLVNVRDFQWKTFTPMELNMDGWGANEKYPHAFGEPYTSINRWYLKLKSELLPYAYSIAEESVSGLPMIRAMFLEYPNPYTLGKATQYQFLYGPYFLVAPIYQETRADEEGNDVRHGIYLPEGQWIDYFTGDLYEGGKIYNDVDAPLWKLPVFVKNGAIIPMANPSNNVSEINPNLRIYELYPHGSTSFTVYDDDGVTEEYRAGKGVRTLVESRVDDKNNVTVTVHPAVGDFNGFQKKKATEFRINVTQKPSGVSAKIGENSVNLAEANSMEDFKSRENVYFYDRAPNLNRFATKGSDFEKKVISGNPQLLVKLGAADITAAPTVLSVEGFRFEPAEKHRLSSGALTAPANAAVTEENAAAYTLKPTWDAVPNADFYEIEFGGMLYTTIKGTEFLFEDLEAETPYSFKVRAVNKDGHSAWTAVSAKTKANPLEFAIPGIEGETSVENQGSSLAKLFDFKEKDA
;
A
#
# COMPACT_ATOMS: atom_id res chain seq x y z
N MET A 1 26.08 12.72 40.84
CA MET A 1 26.93 13.81 40.31
C MET A 1 27.15 13.54 38.81
N PHE A 2 26.85 14.47 38.09
CA PHE A 2 26.82 14.77 36.66
C PHE A 2 25.43 14.72 36.01
N ARG A 3 24.83 15.91 36.07
CA ARG A 3 23.76 16.38 35.19
C ARG A 3 24.30 16.50 33.77
N ASN A 4 23.55 16.06 32.79
CA ASN A 4 23.46 16.77 31.52
C ASN A 4 22.04 16.63 30.97
N SER A 5 21.28 17.69 31.19
CA SER A 5 20.03 17.98 30.49
C SER A 5 20.39 18.28 29.04
N VAL A 6 19.88 17.54 28.09
CA VAL A 6 19.88 17.93 26.69
C VAL A 6 18.54 18.58 26.41
N LEU A 7 18.51 19.89 26.47
CA LEU A 7 17.52 20.71 25.78
C LEU A 7 17.78 20.57 24.27
N LEU A 8 16.85 19.95 23.57
CA LEU A 8 16.78 20.11 22.12
C LEU A 8 16.18 21.49 21.81
N ALA A 9 17.08 22.45 21.65
CA ALA A 9 16.74 23.69 20.94
C ALA A 9 16.81 23.37 19.44
N PHE A 10 15.70 23.54 18.72
CA PHE A 10 15.69 23.61 17.27
C PHE A 10 16.51 24.86 16.86
N GLY A 11 17.80 24.66 16.62
CA GLY A 11 18.63 25.58 15.93
C GLY A 11 18.72 25.13 14.48
N LEU A 12 18.07 25.87 13.58
CA LEU A 12 18.33 25.80 12.15
C LEU A 12 19.79 26.21 11.92
N SER A 13 20.72 25.26 11.96
CA SER A 13 22.04 25.48 11.38
C SER A 13 21.96 25.03 9.91
N ILE A 14 21.69 26.03 9.03
CA ILE A 14 21.95 25.90 7.61
C ILE A 14 23.47 25.83 7.45
N SER A 15 24.03 24.63 7.45
CA SER A 15 25.39 24.44 6.96
C SER A 15 25.33 24.47 5.44
N PHE A 16 25.66 25.62 4.85
CA PHE A 16 26.04 25.70 3.45
C PHE A 16 27.33 24.87 3.24
N SER A 17 27.17 23.56 2.98
CA SER A 17 28.21 22.84 2.26
C SER A 17 28.02 23.24 0.79
N GLY A 18 28.92 24.09 0.32
CA GLY A 18 28.97 24.48 -1.08
C GLY A 18 29.11 23.24 -1.96
N PHE A 19 28.02 22.79 -2.58
CA PHE A 19 28.06 21.96 -3.77
C PHE A 19 28.49 22.90 -4.90
N ALA A 20 29.76 22.78 -5.31
CA ALA A 20 30.22 23.36 -6.56
C ALA A 20 29.35 22.75 -7.66
N LEU A 21 28.60 23.60 -8.39
CA LEU A 21 28.04 23.27 -9.67
C LEU A 21 29.14 22.70 -10.54
N ALA A 22 29.06 21.43 -10.90
CA ALA A 22 29.76 20.95 -12.07
C ALA A 22 28.95 21.50 -13.25
N ALA A 23 29.45 22.58 -13.87
CA ALA A 23 29.11 22.95 -15.24
C ALA A 23 29.14 21.68 -16.09
N LEU A 24 28.28 21.59 -17.08
CA LEU A 24 28.40 20.66 -18.19
C LEU A 24 29.79 20.85 -18.78
N GLU A 25 30.78 20.19 -18.21
CA GLU A 25 32.08 20.09 -18.79
C GLU A 25 31.93 19.25 -20.05
N GLU A 26 32.33 19.84 -21.17
CA GLU A 26 32.69 19.07 -22.37
C GLU A 26 33.47 17.83 -21.92
N PRO A 27 33.30 16.65 -22.58
CA PRO A 27 33.90 15.40 -22.13
C PRO A 27 35.37 15.64 -21.83
N VAL A 28 35.74 15.45 -20.57
CA VAL A 28 37.11 15.67 -20.09
C VAL A 28 38.05 14.90 -21.01
N PRO A 29 39.05 15.59 -21.62
CA PRO A 29 40.01 14.92 -22.47
C PRO A 29 40.79 13.92 -21.63
N GLY A 30 40.47 12.62 -21.74
CA GLY A 30 41.12 11.55 -20.99
C GLY A 30 40.26 10.35 -20.61
N GLN A 31 38.93 10.44 -20.68
CA GLN A 31 38.08 9.27 -20.56
C GLN A 31 38.18 8.42 -21.84
N GLN A 32 39.08 7.43 -21.82
CA GLN A 32 39.19 6.47 -22.91
C GLN A 32 37.91 5.64 -22.97
N VAL A 33 37.11 5.87 -24.00
CA VAL A 33 36.06 4.94 -24.45
C VAL A 33 36.71 3.58 -24.56
N GLN A 34 36.30 2.61 -23.74
CA GLN A 34 36.91 1.29 -23.77
C GLN A 34 36.36 0.50 -24.93
N ALA A 35 37.25 0.13 -25.88
CA ALA A 35 36.87 -0.71 -27.02
C ALA A 35 36.66 -2.17 -26.58
N VAL A 36 35.77 -2.86 -27.26
CA VAL A 36 35.54 -4.29 -27.06
C VAL A 36 36.42 -5.07 -28.03
N GLU A 37 37.34 -5.86 -27.51
CA GLU A 37 38.24 -6.72 -28.29
C GLU A 37 37.52 -8.00 -28.78
N GLY A 38 36.56 -8.51 -28.00
CA GLY A 38 35.80 -9.69 -28.36
C GLY A 38 34.88 -10.17 -27.25
N ALA A 39 34.17 -11.26 -27.48
CA ALA A 39 33.36 -11.94 -26.49
C ALA A 39 33.45 -13.45 -26.61
N ARG A 40 33.33 -14.15 -25.52
CA ARG A 40 33.33 -15.61 -25.48
C ARG A 40 32.33 -16.13 -24.45
N LYS A 41 31.70 -17.23 -24.78
CA LYS A 41 30.87 -18.00 -23.85
C LYS A 41 31.78 -18.72 -22.86
N ILE A 42 31.58 -18.51 -21.58
CA ILE A 42 32.38 -19.12 -20.51
C ILE A 42 31.69 -20.33 -19.87
N ASN A 43 30.36 -20.38 -19.95
CA ASN A 43 29.54 -21.53 -19.56
C ASN A 43 28.17 -21.43 -20.26
N PRO A 44 27.22 -22.40 -20.07
CA PRO A 44 25.91 -22.38 -20.75
C PRO A 44 25.03 -21.15 -20.45
N ALA A 45 25.32 -20.38 -19.42
CA ALA A 45 24.54 -19.23 -19.00
C ALA A 45 25.35 -17.92 -18.85
N ALA A 46 26.64 -17.90 -19.25
CA ALA A 46 27.46 -16.71 -19.08
C ALA A 46 28.39 -16.41 -20.27
N VAL A 47 28.57 -15.12 -20.52
CA VAL A 47 29.43 -14.56 -21.57
C VAL A 47 30.40 -13.57 -20.93
N GLU A 48 31.68 -13.71 -21.27
CA GLU A 48 32.72 -12.74 -20.95
C GLU A 48 32.98 -11.86 -22.17
N VAL A 49 32.86 -10.55 -22.01
CA VAL A 49 33.21 -9.53 -22.99
C VAL A 49 34.59 -8.98 -22.62
N LEU A 50 35.53 -9.10 -23.54
CA LEU A 50 36.89 -8.64 -23.38
C LEU A 50 36.97 -7.18 -23.82
N LEU A 51 37.45 -6.32 -22.97
CA LEU A 51 37.67 -4.91 -23.17
C LEU A 51 39.16 -4.66 -23.35
N ASP A 52 39.52 -3.53 -23.94
CA ASP A 52 40.92 -3.10 -24.03
C ASP A 52 41.60 -3.09 -22.63
N ASN A 53 42.94 -3.18 -22.62
CA ASN A 53 43.71 -3.23 -21.38
C ASN A 53 43.42 -4.44 -20.46
N ASN A 54 43.06 -5.59 -21.04
CA ASN A 54 42.74 -6.82 -20.32
C ASN A 54 41.58 -6.69 -19.29
N ARG A 55 40.75 -5.70 -19.46
CA ARG A 55 39.52 -5.56 -18.65
C ARG A 55 38.42 -6.45 -19.21
N ARG A 56 37.47 -6.77 -18.36
CA ARG A 56 36.37 -7.65 -18.75
C ARG A 56 35.04 -7.16 -18.19
N MET A 57 33.97 -7.47 -18.92
CA MET A 57 32.59 -7.33 -18.46
C MET A 57 31.93 -8.71 -18.56
N THR A 58 31.24 -9.14 -17.54
CA THR A 58 30.54 -10.44 -17.54
C THR A 58 29.05 -10.22 -17.65
N LEU A 59 28.41 -10.93 -18.59
CA LEU A 59 26.95 -11.06 -18.65
C LEU A 59 26.61 -12.48 -18.19
N ASP A 60 25.86 -12.57 -17.10
CA ASP A 60 25.50 -13.83 -16.44
C ASP A 60 23.97 -13.96 -16.40
N PHE A 61 23.41 -14.98 -17.05
CA PHE A 61 21.98 -15.15 -17.29
C PHE A 61 21.33 -16.01 -16.19
N TYR A 62 20.22 -15.51 -15.66
CA TYR A 62 19.38 -16.15 -14.62
C TYR A 62 18.06 -16.70 -15.21
N GLY A 63 18.01 -16.82 -16.53
CA GLY A 63 16.92 -17.25 -17.38
C GLY A 63 17.02 -16.57 -18.73
N ASP A 64 16.07 -16.80 -19.63
CA ASP A 64 16.10 -16.22 -20.98
C ASP A 64 15.87 -14.71 -21.01
N ASN A 65 15.29 -14.12 -19.95
CA ASN A 65 14.89 -12.72 -19.86
C ASN A 65 15.51 -11.95 -18.69
N ILE A 66 16.35 -12.60 -17.88
CA ILE A 66 17.02 -11.98 -16.74
C ILE A 66 18.53 -12.19 -16.89
N PHE A 67 19.28 -11.11 -16.81
CA PHE A 67 20.74 -11.17 -16.87
C PHE A 67 21.39 -10.14 -15.96
N ARG A 68 22.57 -10.51 -15.45
CA ARG A 68 23.43 -9.68 -14.60
C ARG A 68 24.56 -9.13 -15.45
N ILE A 69 24.82 -7.84 -15.39
CA ILE A 69 26.02 -7.21 -15.92
C ILE A 69 26.95 -6.89 -14.75
N PHE A 70 28.13 -7.49 -14.79
CA PHE A 70 29.18 -7.21 -13.81
C PHE A 70 30.41 -6.62 -14.49
N ARG A 71 30.89 -5.49 -13.99
CA ARG A 71 32.12 -4.85 -14.45
C ARG A 71 32.81 -4.15 -13.29
N ASP A 72 34.06 -4.53 -13.02
CA ASP A 72 34.92 -3.93 -12.03
C ASP A 72 35.86 -2.92 -12.72
N ASP A 73 36.14 -1.77 -12.10
CA ASP A 73 37.06 -0.76 -12.62
C ASP A 73 38.51 -1.28 -12.75
N LYS A 74 38.88 -2.26 -11.96
CA LYS A 74 40.19 -2.92 -11.94
C LYS A 74 40.27 -4.22 -12.73
N GLY A 75 39.18 -4.59 -13.40
CA GLY A 75 39.08 -5.83 -14.18
C GLY A 75 38.91 -7.09 -13.33
N GLY A 76 38.32 -6.98 -12.14
CA GLY A 76 38.00 -8.11 -11.28
C GLY A 76 36.96 -9.07 -11.84
N ILE A 77 36.89 -10.28 -11.27
CA ILE A 77 35.90 -11.29 -11.62
C ILE A 77 34.58 -11.04 -10.90
N ILE A 78 33.50 -11.57 -11.47
CA ILE A 78 32.16 -11.53 -10.85
C ILE A 78 32.17 -12.12 -9.43
N ARG A 79 31.54 -11.43 -8.52
CA ARG A 79 31.42 -11.78 -7.11
C ARG A 79 30.14 -11.18 -6.52
N ASP A 80 29.70 -11.72 -5.40
CA ASP A 80 28.59 -11.13 -4.64
C ASP A 80 29.10 -9.96 -3.76
N PRO A 81 28.22 -9.01 -3.42
CA PRO A 81 28.56 -7.90 -2.55
C PRO A 81 29.07 -8.40 -1.20
N LYS A 82 30.23 -7.90 -0.78
CA LYS A 82 30.73 -8.14 0.58
C LYS A 82 29.98 -7.25 1.57
N ALA A 83 29.55 -7.84 2.66
CA ALA A 83 28.85 -7.14 3.73
C ALA A 83 29.23 -7.73 5.09
N GLU A 84 29.24 -6.91 6.12
CA GLU A 84 29.42 -7.29 7.51
C GLU A 84 28.29 -6.67 8.34
N PRO A 85 27.44 -7.49 8.96
CA PRO A 85 27.38 -8.96 8.85
C PRO A 85 27.03 -9.41 7.43
N GLU A 86 27.34 -10.68 7.13
CA GLU A 86 26.99 -11.27 5.83
C GLU A 86 25.46 -11.36 5.68
N ALA A 87 24.97 -10.91 4.54
CA ALA A 87 23.57 -10.99 4.17
C ALA A 87 23.47 -11.32 2.67
N ARG A 88 22.32 -11.87 2.26
CA ARG A 88 22.08 -12.29 0.88
C ARG A 88 20.85 -11.59 0.31
N ILE A 89 21.07 -10.76 -0.71
CA ILE A 89 19.99 -10.15 -1.49
C ILE A 89 19.27 -11.21 -2.32
N LEU A 90 20.02 -12.06 -3.00
CA LEU A 90 19.46 -13.11 -3.85
C LEU A 90 18.84 -14.23 -3.00
N ALA A 91 17.71 -14.73 -3.48
CA ALA A 91 17.05 -15.90 -2.94
C ALA A 91 17.88 -17.18 -3.17
N ASP A 92 17.49 -18.27 -2.51
CA ASP A 92 18.03 -19.57 -2.82
C ASP A 92 17.55 -20.03 -4.21
N ASN A 93 18.46 -20.51 -5.05
CA ASN A 93 18.17 -20.99 -6.40
C ASN A 93 17.43 -19.97 -7.30
N PRO A 94 17.95 -18.73 -7.48
CA PRO A 94 17.28 -17.70 -8.26
C PRO A 94 17.38 -17.92 -9.77
N ARG A 95 18.12 -18.96 -10.21
CA ARG A 95 18.38 -19.25 -11.63
C ARG A 95 17.32 -20.13 -12.22
N LYS A 96 16.88 -19.77 -13.42
CA LYS A 96 16.15 -20.64 -14.35
C LYS A 96 17.05 -21.10 -15.48
N PRO A 97 16.76 -22.24 -16.12
CA PRO A 97 17.48 -22.68 -17.30
C PRO A 97 17.45 -21.63 -18.40
N VAL A 98 18.59 -21.46 -19.08
CA VAL A 98 18.70 -20.66 -20.30
C VAL A 98 18.49 -21.59 -21.47
N SER A 99 17.44 -21.36 -22.25
CA SER A 99 17.05 -22.28 -23.34
C SER A 99 18.04 -22.23 -24.52
N ARG A 100 18.65 -21.04 -24.71
CA ARG A 100 19.60 -20.76 -25.80
C ARG A 100 20.54 -19.64 -25.34
N LEU A 101 21.82 -19.77 -25.68
CA LEU A 101 22.79 -18.68 -25.52
C LEU A 101 23.75 -18.72 -26.70
N ASP A 102 23.64 -17.75 -27.60
CA ASP A 102 24.53 -17.59 -28.74
C ASP A 102 25.32 -16.29 -28.63
N VAL A 103 26.55 -16.32 -29.11
CA VAL A 103 27.45 -15.17 -29.15
C VAL A 103 27.97 -15.01 -30.54
N ASP A 104 27.60 -13.96 -31.23
CA ASP A 104 28.04 -13.61 -32.56
C ASP A 104 28.87 -12.33 -32.54
N GLN A 105 29.89 -12.27 -33.39
CA GLN A 105 30.68 -11.05 -33.56
C GLN A 105 30.54 -10.58 -35.02
N LYS A 106 29.55 -9.71 -35.23
CA LYS A 106 29.20 -9.22 -36.59
C LYS A 106 29.55 -7.73 -36.71
N GLY A 107 30.48 -7.44 -37.67
CA GLY A 107 30.88 -6.05 -37.93
C GLY A 107 31.40 -5.34 -36.67
N ASP A 108 30.82 -4.19 -36.37
CA ASP A 108 31.17 -3.33 -35.22
C ASP A 108 30.39 -3.70 -33.91
N ALA A 109 29.73 -4.85 -33.84
CA ALA A 109 28.96 -5.27 -32.66
C ALA A 109 29.30 -6.70 -32.21
N VAL A 110 29.20 -6.92 -30.92
CA VAL A 110 29.00 -8.22 -30.26
C VAL A 110 27.51 -8.40 -30.01
N VAL A 111 26.96 -9.52 -30.45
CA VAL A 111 25.54 -9.85 -30.35
C VAL A 111 25.39 -11.11 -29.50
N ILE A 112 24.71 -10.98 -28.38
CA ILE A 112 24.42 -12.05 -27.42
C ILE A 112 22.92 -12.30 -27.46
N THR A 113 22.51 -13.55 -27.73
CA THR A 113 21.09 -13.89 -27.91
C THR A 113 20.67 -15.06 -27.03
N THR A 114 19.59 -14.91 -26.28
CA THR A 114 18.90 -15.98 -25.56
C THR A 114 17.59 -16.35 -26.25
N GLY A 115 16.74 -17.12 -25.59
CA GLY A 115 15.36 -17.39 -26.05
C GLY A 115 14.42 -16.18 -26.06
N LYS A 116 14.72 -15.12 -25.30
CA LYS A 116 13.81 -13.97 -25.11
C LYS A 116 14.45 -12.61 -25.36
N VAL A 117 15.76 -12.48 -25.18
CA VAL A 117 16.45 -11.20 -25.32
C VAL A 117 17.64 -11.29 -26.27
N ARG A 118 17.93 -10.18 -26.91
CA ARG A 118 19.15 -9.93 -27.65
C ARG A 118 19.85 -8.70 -27.10
N ILE A 119 21.13 -8.84 -26.79
CA ILE A 119 21.98 -7.75 -26.31
C ILE A 119 23.00 -7.45 -27.36
N GLU A 120 23.04 -6.22 -27.85
CA GLU A 120 24.00 -5.73 -28.83
C GLU A 120 24.97 -4.78 -28.16
N ILE A 121 26.27 -5.07 -28.21
CA ILE A 121 27.33 -4.27 -27.61
C ILE A 121 28.20 -3.70 -28.75
N ASN A 122 28.27 -2.38 -28.85
CA ASN A 122 29.08 -1.69 -29.83
C ASN A 122 30.56 -1.85 -29.46
N LYS A 123 31.37 -2.33 -30.42
CA LYS A 123 32.81 -2.63 -30.22
C LYS A 123 33.67 -1.39 -29.98
N LYS A 124 33.27 -0.23 -30.51
CA LYS A 124 34.06 1.02 -30.37
C LYS A 124 33.76 1.75 -29.10
N THR A 125 32.50 1.69 -28.62
CA THR A 125 32.04 2.49 -27.50
C THR A 125 31.73 1.68 -26.24
N SER A 126 31.67 0.34 -26.35
CA SER A 126 31.17 -0.60 -25.35
C SER A 126 29.72 -0.34 -24.84
N LEU A 127 28.97 0.55 -25.47
CA LEU A 127 27.57 0.79 -25.15
C LEU A 127 26.71 -0.38 -25.62
N PHE A 128 25.71 -0.72 -24.82
CA PHE A 128 24.81 -1.83 -25.11
C PHE A 128 23.38 -1.38 -25.40
N LYS A 129 22.67 -2.22 -26.14
CA LYS A 129 21.21 -2.17 -26.34
C LYS A 129 20.62 -3.50 -25.96
N VAL A 130 19.45 -3.46 -25.32
CA VAL A 130 18.68 -4.64 -24.96
C VAL A 130 17.40 -4.67 -25.78
N ILE A 131 17.15 -5.77 -26.45
CA ILE A 131 16.06 -5.94 -27.42
C ILE A 131 15.19 -7.11 -26.93
N ASN A 132 13.88 -6.88 -26.81
CA ASN A 132 12.90 -7.93 -26.58
C ASN A 132 12.66 -8.69 -27.89
N LEU A 133 12.89 -10.01 -27.92
CA LEU A 133 12.73 -10.83 -29.14
C LEU A 133 11.27 -11.11 -29.50
N LYS A 134 10.32 -10.83 -28.60
CA LYS A 134 8.89 -11.02 -28.88
C LYS A 134 8.38 -10.05 -29.95
N ASP A 135 8.77 -8.80 -29.86
CA ASP A 135 8.33 -7.70 -30.74
C ASP A 135 9.47 -6.95 -31.43
N HIS A 136 10.71 -7.35 -31.16
CA HIS A 136 11.93 -6.70 -31.63
C HIS A 136 12.11 -5.25 -31.19
N SER A 137 11.43 -4.81 -30.12
CA SER A 137 11.57 -3.48 -29.54
C SER A 137 12.90 -3.33 -28.78
N VAL A 138 13.50 -2.15 -28.86
CA VAL A 138 14.60 -1.75 -27.96
C VAL A 138 13.96 -1.33 -26.63
N VAL A 139 14.20 -2.12 -25.59
CA VAL A 139 13.63 -1.86 -24.25
C VAL A 139 14.55 -1.02 -23.37
N ALA A 140 15.87 -1.18 -23.52
CA ALA A 140 16.86 -0.37 -22.84
C ALA A 140 18.05 -0.09 -23.78
N GLU A 141 18.56 1.14 -23.76
CA GLU A 141 19.74 1.55 -24.51
C GLU A 141 20.65 2.39 -23.64
N GLN A 142 21.89 1.98 -23.48
CA GLN A 142 22.88 2.73 -22.71
C GLN A 142 23.24 4.03 -23.45
N ALA A 143 23.18 5.16 -22.74
CA ALA A 143 23.42 6.49 -23.31
C ALA A 143 24.89 6.93 -23.22
N SER A 144 25.61 6.55 -22.16
CA SER A 144 27.00 6.94 -21.91
C SER A 144 27.82 5.76 -21.35
N PRO A 145 29.15 5.76 -21.47
CA PRO A 145 30.02 4.76 -20.84
C PRO A 145 29.80 4.68 -19.33
N ILE A 146 30.06 3.50 -18.75
CA ILE A 146 30.06 3.30 -17.30
C ILE A 146 31.21 4.11 -16.70
N LEU A 147 30.90 4.93 -15.69
CA LEU A 147 31.86 5.77 -14.98
C LEU A 147 32.18 5.19 -13.61
N PHE A 148 33.48 5.18 -13.29
CA PHE A 148 34.01 4.78 -11.98
C PHE A 148 34.81 5.95 -11.41
N GLU A 149 34.21 6.74 -10.53
CA GLU A 149 34.84 7.95 -9.99
C GLU A 149 34.68 8.04 -8.49
N LYS A 150 35.80 8.22 -7.77
CA LYS A 150 35.83 8.50 -6.32
C LYS A 150 35.00 7.53 -5.47
N GLY A 151 34.99 6.23 -5.83
CA GLY A 151 34.21 5.23 -5.09
C GLY A 151 32.74 5.16 -5.46
N LYS A 152 32.34 5.83 -6.53
CA LYS A 152 30.99 5.83 -7.08
C LYS A 152 30.98 5.25 -8.48
N THR A 153 30.02 4.41 -8.75
CA THR A 153 29.78 3.87 -10.10
C THR A 153 28.47 4.40 -10.62
N SER A 154 28.49 4.87 -11.88
CA SER A 154 27.28 5.36 -12.53
C SER A 154 27.19 4.95 -13.99
N PHE A 155 25.98 4.89 -14.51
CA PHE A 155 25.69 4.74 -15.92
C PHE A 155 24.32 5.35 -16.27
N SER A 156 24.12 5.62 -17.58
CA SER A 156 22.90 6.27 -18.05
C SER A 156 22.21 5.41 -19.09
N LEU A 157 20.90 5.43 -19.08
CA LEU A 157 20.03 4.85 -20.12
C LEU A 157 19.25 5.96 -20.82
N LYS A 158 18.92 5.75 -22.10
CA LYS A 158 18.01 6.62 -22.83
C LYS A 158 16.59 6.40 -22.34
N ALA A 159 15.84 7.47 -22.13
CA ALA A 159 14.41 7.44 -21.83
C ALA A 159 13.58 7.85 -23.05
N LYS A 160 12.42 7.23 -23.24
CA LYS A 160 11.43 7.61 -24.25
C LYS A 160 10.50 8.70 -23.72
N PRO A 161 9.92 9.53 -24.61
CA PRO A 161 9.04 10.63 -24.18
C PRO A 161 7.80 10.21 -23.38
N ASP A 162 7.29 8.99 -23.60
CA ASP A 162 6.11 8.41 -22.98
C ASP A 162 6.45 7.34 -21.94
N GLU A 163 7.69 7.25 -21.50
CA GLU A 163 8.16 6.24 -20.55
C GLU A 163 7.97 6.71 -19.11
N TYR A 164 7.45 5.84 -18.26
CA TYR A 164 7.24 6.07 -16.84
C TYR A 164 8.08 5.10 -16.00
N PHE A 165 8.46 5.53 -14.81
CA PHE A 165 9.37 4.82 -13.91
C PHE A 165 8.76 4.65 -12.54
N TYR A 166 8.89 3.46 -11.97
CA TYR A 166 8.34 3.07 -10.66
C TYR A 166 9.35 2.24 -9.88
N GLY A 167 9.21 2.15 -8.57
CA GLY A 167 10.14 1.42 -7.71
C GLY A 167 10.86 2.32 -6.72
N GLY A 168 12.06 1.94 -6.32
CA GLY A 168 12.87 2.69 -5.36
C GLY A 168 12.51 2.48 -3.90
N GLY A 169 11.58 1.59 -3.59
CA GLY A 169 11.10 1.34 -2.23
C GLY A 169 10.10 2.38 -1.75
N VAL A 170 10.07 2.63 -0.45
CA VAL A 170 9.17 3.60 0.17
C VAL A 170 9.71 5.01 -0.01
N GLN A 171 9.21 5.67 -1.04
CA GLN A 171 9.42 7.06 -1.38
C GLN A 171 8.17 7.84 -0.95
N ASN A 172 8.20 8.52 0.19
CA ASN A 172 7.02 9.14 0.77
C ASN A 172 6.36 10.16 -0.16
N GLY A 173 5.04 10.06 -0.30
CA GLY A 173 4.23 10.98 -1.08
C GLY A 173 4.25 10.77 -2.59
N ARG A 174 4.85 9.68 -3.10
CA ARG A 174 4.95 9.44 -4.55
C ARG A 174 5.07 7.97 -4.91
N PHE A 175 4.64 7.62 -6.12
CA PHE A 175 4.82 6.29 -6.70
C PHE A 175 5.33 6.33 -8.14
N SER A 176 5.20 7.46 -8.85
CA SER A 176 5.67 7.68 -10.22
C SER A 176 6.84 8.67 -10.21
N HIS A 177 7.93 8.32 -10.87
CA HIS A 177 9.22 9.02 -10.72
C HIS A 177 9.70 9.76 -11.96
N ARG A 178 8.94 9.75 -13.07
CA ARG A 178 9.30 10.51 -14.28
C ARG A 178 9.54 11.98 -13.93
N GLY A 179 10.64 12.57 -14.42
CA GLY A 179 11.04 13.95 -14.12
C GLY A 179 11.49 14.18 -12.67
N LYS A 180 11.82 13.11 -11.92
CA LYS A 180 12.22 13.21 -10.51
C LYS A 180 13.56 12.53 -10.26
N VAL A 181 14.22 13.00 -9.21
CA VAL A 181 15.35 12.32 -8.57
C VAL A 181 14.82 11.60 -7.34
N ILE A 182 15.18 10.33 -7.18
CA ILE A 182 14.91 9.59 -5.94
C ILE A 182 16.23 9.17 -5.28
N SER A 183 16.24 9.21 -3.95
CA SER A 183 17.34 8.68 -3.15
C SER A 183 17.13 7.21 -2.87
N ILE A 184 18.18 6.40 -3.04
CA ILE A 184 18.25 5.02 -2.58
C ILE A 184 19.10 4.98 -1.32
N GLU A 185 18.68 5.74 -0.35
CA GLU A 185 19.29 5.88 0.97
C GLU A 185 18.19 6.10 2.00
N ASN A 186 18.19 5.33 3.09
CA ASN A 186 17.33 5.60 4.21
C ASN A 186 17.79 6.90 4.88
N GLN A 187 16.93 7.90 4.81
CA GLN A 187 17.20 9.23 5.36
C GLN A 187 16.62 9.42 6.76
N ASN A 188 15.94 8.38 7.31
CA ASN A 188 15.09 8.52 8.50
C ASN A 188 14.16 9.75 8.38
N SER A 189 13.74 10.04 7.17
CA SER A 189 12.83 11.15 6.86
C SER A 189 11.45 10.57 6.58
N TRP A 190 10.55 10.76 7.52
CA TRP A 190 9.23 10.15 7.56
C TRP A 190 8.10 11.12 7.18
N THR A 191 8.45 12.24 6.57
CA THR A 191 7.55 13.26 6.06
C THR A 191 7.31 13.10 4.56
N ASP A 192 6.39 13.87 4.01
CA ASP A 192 6.18 13.96 2.56
C ASP A 192 7.49 14.33 1.84
N GLY A 193 7.81 13.61 0.77
CA GLY A 193 9.07 13.75 0.03
C GLY A 193 10.29 13.06 0.62
N GLY A 194 10.21 12.52 1.85
CA GLY A 194 11.30 11.79 2.49
C GLY A 194 11.45 10.34 2.01
N VAL A 195 12.49 9.66 2.48
CA VAL A 195 12.75 8.24 2.18
C VAL A 195 12.83 7.45 3.48
N ALA A 196 11.92 6.50 3.64
CA ALA A 196 11.84 5.64 4.81
C ALA A 196 12.53 4.29 4.60
N SER A 197 12.20 3.57 3.54
CA SER A 197 12.70 2.21 3.28
C SER A 197 13.04 2.06 1.80
N PRO A 198 14.26 2.44 1.36
CA PRO A 198 14.65 2.38 -0.04
C PRO A 198 14.91 0.95 -0.50
N THR A 199 14.62 0.68 -1.77
CA THR A 199 14.94 -0.58 -2.46
C THR A 199 15.74 -0.28 -3.73
N PRO A 200 16.91 -0.87 -3.97
CA PRO A 200 17.75 -0.59 -5.14
C PRO A 200 17.22 -1.27 -6.41
N PHE A 201 15.94 -1.09 -6.68
CA PHE A 201 15.20 -1.67 -7.79
C PHE A 201 14.20 -0.66 -8.34
N TYR A 202 14.17 -0.53 -9.67
CA TYR A 202 13.11 0.17 -10.37
C TYR A 202 12.73 -0.58 -11.65
N TRP A 203 11.60 -0.24 -12.20
CA TRP A 203 11.16 -0.73 -13.49
C TRP A 203 10.46 0.35 -14.31
N SER A 204 10.38 0.11 -15.62
CA SER A 204 9.92 1.05 -16.62
C SER A 204 8.78 0.47 -17.46
N THR A 205 7.85 1.34 -17.88
CA THR A 205 6.85 1.02 -18.90
C THR A 205 7.48 0.68 -20.27
N GLY A 206 8.78 0.94 -20.44
CA GLY A 206 9.58 0.50 -21.59
C GLY A 206 9.80 -1.01 -21.66
N GLY A 207 9.36 -1.79 -20.67
CA GLY A 207 9.43 -3.25 -20.66
C GLY A 207 10.71 -3.81 -20.02
N TYR A 208 11.33 -3.09 -19.10
CA TYR A 208 12.49 -3.56 -18.34
C TYR A 208 12.48 -3.13 -16.88
N GLY A 209 13.21 -3.87 -16.07
CA GLY A 209 13.55 -3.51 -14.71
C GLY A 209 15.05 -3.58 -14.46
N VAL A 210 15.56 -2.82 -13.52
CA VAL A 210 16.97 -2.80 -13.09
C VAL A 210 17.04 -2.93 -11.57
N MET A 211 17.84 -3.88 -11.10
CA MET A 211 18.19 -4.02 -9.69
C MET A 211 19.70 -3.92 -9.52
N TRP A 212 20.17 -3.01 -8.68
CA TRP A 212 21.57 -2.99 -8.25
C TRP A 212 21.81 -4.02 -7.16
N HIS A 213 22.79 -4.87 -7.37
CA HIS A 213 23.20 -5.92 -6.44
C HIS A 213 24.28 -5.37 -5.50
N THR A 214 23.87 -4.57 -4.54
CA THR A 214 24.76 -3.85 -3.61
C THR A 214 24.07 -3.61 -2.28
N PHE A 215 24.87 -3.38 -1.23
CA PHE A 215 24.45 -2.86 0.08
C PHE A 215 24.84 -1.39 0.29
N LYS A 216 25.17 -0.69 -0.79
CA LYS A 216 25.57 0.72 -0.74
C LYS A 216 24.43 1.61 -1.24
N LYS A 217 24.36 2.82 -0.68
CA LYS A 217 23.39 3.84 -1.09
C LYS A 217 23.59 4.28 -2.55
N GLY A 218 22.54 4.85 -3.11
CA GLY A 218 22.53 5.33 -4.48
C GLY A 218 21.56 6.46 -4.73
N GLN A 219 21.45 6.84 -5.99
CA GLN A 219 20.54 7.86 -6.47
C GLN A 219 20.13 7.57 -7.90
N TYR A 220 18.85 7.75 -8.22
CA TYR A 220 18.31 7.57 -9.57
C TYR A 220 17.63 8.88 -10.02
N ASP A 221 18.04 9.39 -11.17
CA ASP A 221 17.46 10.55 -11.83
C ASP A 221 16.70 10.08 -13.08
N PHE A 222 15.39 10.24 -13.08
CA PHE A 222 14.49 9.81 -14.14
C PHE A 222 14.08 10.97 -15.05
N GLY A 223 15.07 11.69 -15.59
CA GLY A 223 14.84 12.76 -16.52
C GLY A 223 14.59 14.13 -15.88
N SER A 224 15.00 14.35 -14.62
CA SER A 224 14.88 15.62 -13.95
C SER A 224 15.88 16.65 -14.50
N ARG A 225 17.10 16.23 -14.77
CA ARG A 225 18.17 17.09 -15.33
C ARG A 225 18.17 17.10 -16.85
N GLU A 226 17.97 15.94 -17.46
CA GLU A 226 17.90 15.73 -18.90
C GLU A 226 16.71 14.82 -19.18
N GLU A 227 15.66 15.37 -19.76
CA GLU A 227 14.35 14.71 -19.95
C GLU A 227 14.42 13.33 -20.62
N ASN A 228 15.40 13.11 -21.48
CA ASN A 228 15.56 11.88 -22.25
C ASN A 228 16.59 10.91 -21.66
N LEU A 229 17.03 11.12 -20.42
CA LEU A 229 18.01 10.28 -19.75
C LEU A 229 17.51 9.77 -18.39
N VAL A 230 17.91 8.53 -18.10
CA VAL A 230 17.87 7.95 -16.76
C VAL A 230 19.30 7.81 -16.28
N ASN A 231 19.66 8.49 -15.21
CA ASN A 231 20.99 8.45 -14.62
C ASN A 231 20.96 7.68 -13.29
N LEU A 232 21.74 6.61 -13.21
CA LEU A 232 21.78 5.70 -12.07
C LEU A 232 23.16 5.69 -11.44
N SER A 233 23.24 5.72 -10.11
CA SER A 233 24.52 5.63 -9.39
C SER A 233 24.41 4.99 -8.03
N HIS A 234 25.49 4.31 -7.62
CA HIS A 234 25.68 3.78 -6.28
C HIS A 234 27.14 4.01 -5.81
N ASP A 235 27.33 4.08 -4.49
CA ASP A 235 28.65 4.27 -3.84
C ASP A 235 29.43 2.96 -3.84
N GLU A 236 29.84 2.49 -5.03
CA GLU A 236 30.58 1.27 -5.30
C GLU A 236 31.72 1.50 -6.30
N ASN A 237 32.73 0.63 -6.26
CA ASN A 237 33.86 0.63 -7.20
C ASN A 237 33.64 -0.30 -8.40
N TYR A 238 32.48 -0.91 -8.52
CA TYR A 238 32.14 -1.84 -9.59
C TYR A 238 30.66 -1.70 -9.94
N LEU A 239 30.31 -2.04 -11.19
CA LEU A 239 28.94 -2.19 -11.61
C LEU A 239 28.48 -3.63 -11.36
N ASP A 240 27.37 -3.79 -10.68
CA ASP A 240 26.70 -5.08 -10.51
C ASP A 240 25.19 -4.85 -10.58
N VAL A 241 24.60 -5.07 -11.75
CA VAL A 241 23.19 -4.79 -12.00
C VAL A 241 22.52 -5.96 -12.70
N PHE A 242 21.31 -6.26 -12.27
CA PHE A 242 20.43 -7.19 -12.96
C PHE A 242 19.46 -6.42 -13.85
N PHE A 243 19.31 -6.88 -15.07
CA PHE A 243 18.25 -6.47 -15.99
C PHE A 243 17.21 -7.57 -16.08
N MET A 244 15.95 -7.17 -16.04
CA MET A 244 14.78 -8.01 -16.24
C MET A 244 14.04 -7.46 -17.46
N VAL A 245 13.66 -8.30 -18.41
CA VAL A 245 12.92 -7.88 -19.61
C VAL A 245 11.60 -8.64 -19.67
N ASN A 246 10.50 -7.92 -19.64
CA ASN A 246 9.16 -8.51 -19.69
C ASN A 246 8.10 -7.51 -20.15
N ASP A 247 6.93 -8.00 -20.55
CA ASP A 247 5.89 -7.21 -21.22
C ASP A 247 5.00 -6.37 -20.29
N GLY A 248 5.10 -6.52 -18.98
CA GLY A 248 4.22 -5.79 -18.08
C GLY A 248 4.70 -5.73 -16.63
N PRO A 249 4.09 -4.85 -15.83
CA PRO A 249 4.52 -4.57 -14.46
C PRO A 249 4.51 -5.79 -13.55
N VAL A 250 3.44 -6.60 -13.58
CA VAL A 250 3.32 -7.81 -12.75
C VAL A 250 4.39 -8.84 -13.09
N SER A 251 4.72 -8.99 -14.38
CA SER A 251 5.79 -9.89 -14.84
C SER A 251 7.16 -9.39 -14.40
N LEU A 252 7.42 -8.08 -14.43
CA LEU A 252 8.67 -7.49 -13.97
C LEU A 252 8.83 -7.62 -12.43
N LEU A 253 7.78 -7.43 -11.66
CA LEU A 253 7.78 -7.68 -10.23
C LEU A 253 8.02 -9.17 -9.92
N ARG A 254 7.44 -10.07 -10.71
CA ARG A 254 7.68 -11.51 -10.59
C ARG A 254 9.13 -11.89 -10.91
N ASP A 255 9.74 -11.24 -11.88
CA ASP A 255 11.16 -11.41 -12.19
C ASP A 255 12.06 -10.90 -11.04
N PHE A 256 11.70 -9.77 -10.43
CA PHE A 256 12.35 -9.29 -9.20
C PHE A 256 12.24 -10.31 -8.06
N TYR A 257 11.07 -10.94 -7.89
CA TYR A 257 10.87 -12.00 -6.90
C TYR A 257 11.63 -13.30 -7.23
N GLN A 258 11.82 -13.61 -8.50
CA GLN A 258 12.70 -14.72 -8.88
C GLN A 258 14.12 -14.50 -8.35
N LEU A 259 14.63 -13.28 -8.43
CA LEU A 259 15.97 -12.95 -7.95
C LEU A 259 16.03 -12.84 -6.42
N THR A 260 15.10 -12.16 -5.81
CA THR A 260 15.18 -11.73 -4.40
C THR A 260 14.25 -12.47 -3.45
N GLY A 261 13.40 -13.35 -3.98
CA GLY A 261 12.38 -14.11 -3.25
C GLY A 261 11.03 -13.42 -3.19
N ALA A 262 9.98 -14.24 -3.20
CA ALA A 262 8.61 -13.77 -3.11
C ALA A 262 8.30 -13.16 -1.74
N PRO A 263 7.38 -12.18 -1.65
CA PRO A 263 6.91 -11.66 -0.38
C PRO A 263 6.33 -12.75 0.52
N VAL A 264 6.46 -12.58 1.82
CA VAL A 264 5.76 -13.44 2.77
C VAL A 264 4.24 -13.23 2.65
N LEU A 265 3.48 -14.32 2.61
CA LEU A 265 2.05 -14.26 2.82
C LEU A 265 1.80 -14.09 4.33
N LEU A 266 1.30 -12.95 4.74
CA LEU A 266 1.07 -12.65 6.15
C LEU A 266 0.12 -13.67 6.81
N PRO A 267 0.30 -13.98 8.09
CA PRO A 267 -0.67 -14.81 8.83
C PRO A 267 -2.02 -14.08 8.92
N LYS A 268 -3.12 -14.82 9.02
CA LYS A 268 -4.47 -14.23 9.01
C LYS A 268 -4.69 -13.19 10.12
N PHE A 269 -4.11 -13.39 11.31
CA PHE A 269 -4.25 -12.44 12.42
C PHE A 269 -3.60 -11.07 12.11
N ALA A 270 -2.63 -11.00 11.20
CA ALA A 270 -1.99 -9.75 10.78
C ALA A 270 -2.93 -8.79 10.03
N PHE A 271 -4.02 -9.30 9.45
CA PHE A 271 -5.04 -8.50 8.76
C PHE A 271 -6.04 -7.83 9.72
N TYR A 272 -5.98 -8.15 11.01
CA TYR A 272 -6.68 -7.41 12.07
C TYR A 272 -5.79 -6.30 12.61
N GLN A 273 -6.42 -5.30 13.21
CA GLN A 273 -5.67 -4.25 13.89
C GLN A 273 -4.76 -4.83 14.97
N GLY A 274 -3.53 -4.34 15.03
CA GLY A 274 -2.63 -4.51 16.14
C GLY A 274 -2.57 -3.28 17.03
N HIS A 275 -2.29 -3.50 18.31
CA HIS A 275 -2.07 -2.42 19.27
C HIS A 275 -0.65 -2.50 19.83
N LEU A 276 0.07 -1.38 19.77
CA LEU A 276 1.40 -1.24 20.34
C LEU A 276 1.35 -0.30 21.53
N ASN A 277 2.03 -0.69 22.58
CA ASN A 277 2.15 0.15 23.78
C ASN A 277 3.54 -0.02 24.43
N ALA A 278 4.01 1.01 25.09
CA ALA A 278 5.34 1.09 25.70
C ALA A 278 5.35 0.54 27.15
N TYR A 279 4.90 -0.71 27.34
CA TYR A 279 4.86 -1.35 28.67
C TYR A 279 6.26 -1.51 29.30
N ASN A 280 6.30 -1.45 30.63
CA ASN A 280 7.49 -1.50 31.46
C ASN A 280 8.39 -0.26 31.40
N ARG A 281 7.96 0.74 30.67
CA ARG A 281 8.70 1.98 30.48
C ARG A 281 8.02 3.19 31.07
N ASP A 282 6.72 3.29 30.87
CA ASP A 282 5.95 4.47 31.14
C ASP A 282 5.26 4.44 32.52
N TYR A 283 4.88 5.63 33.00
CA TYR A 283 4.20 5.85 34.24
C TYR A 283 2.90 6.63 33.97
N TRP A 284 1.87 6.34 34.72
CA TRP A 284 0.59 7.01 34.63
C TRP A 284 0.31 7.84 35.87
N LYS A 285 -0.02 9.12 35.73
CA LYS A 285 -0.33 10.04 36.82
C LYS A 285 -1.68 10.69 36.65
N GLU A 286 -2.44 10.85 37.76
CA GLU A 286 -3.67 11.61 37.71
C GLU A 286 -3.42 13.02 37.21
N ASP A 287 -4.20 13.43 36.18
CA ASP A 287 -4.12 14.72 35.50
C ASP A 287 -5.49 15.05 34.91
N GLU A 288 -6.02 16.25 35.22
CA GLU A 288 -7.34 16.68 34.74
C GLU A 288 -7.45 16.69 33.19
N LYS A 289 -6.34 16.89 32.51
CA LYS A 289 -6.24 16.86 31.05
C LYS A 289 -5.92 15.47 30.49
N GLY A 290 -5.87 14.47 31.33
CA GLY A 290 -5.58 13.09 30.97
C GLY A 290 -6.79 12.37 30.38
N ILE A 291 -6.55 11.12 30.05
CA ILE A 291 -7.51 10.16 29.52
C ILE A 291 -8.42 9.68 30.68
N LEU A 292 -9.70 9.54 30.42
CA LEU A 292 -10.66 8.98 31.38
C LEU A 292 -10.55 7.45 31.39
N PHE A 293 -10.19 6.88 32.51
CA PHE A 293 -10.13 5.43 32.71
C PHE A 293 -11.41 4.87 33.39
N GLU A 294 -11.48 3.55 33.47
CA GLU A 294 -12.64 2.80 33.98
C GLU A 294 -12.97 3.10 35.46
N ASP A 295 -12.00 3.56 36.24
CA ASP A 295 -12.16 3.97 37.61
C ASP A 295 -12.78 5.37 37.77
N GLY A 296 -13.10 6.03 36.65
CA GLY A 296 -13.66 7.38 36.63
C GLY A 296 -12.65 8.52 36.83
N LYS A 297 -11.37 8.20 36.92
CA LYS A 297 -10.29 9.19 37.03
C LYS A 297 -9.63 9.43 35.66
N ARG A 298 -8.97 10.57 35.55
CA ARG A 298 -8.17 10.92 34.36
C ARG A 298 -6.69 10.76 34.66
N TYR A 299 -5.99 10.12 33.79
CA TYR A 299 -4.56 9.87 33.87
C TYR A 299 -3.83 10.33 32.61
N LYS A 300 -2.61 10.79 32.81
CA LYS A 300 -1.71 11.16 31.73
C LYS A 300 -0.46 10.32 31.80
N GLU A 301 -0.08 9.81 30.63
CA GLU A 301 1.14 9.01 30.47
C GLU A 301 2.41 9.88 30.55
N SER A 302 3.46 9.32 31.10
CA SER A 302 4.77 9.97 31.23
C SER A 302 5.89 8.94 31.15
N GLN A 303 6.85 9.21 30.33
CA GLN A 303 8.08 8.37 30.24
C GLN A 303 9.03 8.54 31.45
N LYS A 304 8.67 9.38 32.41
CA LYS A 304 9.53 9.67 33.58
C LYS A 304 8.85 9.18 34.84
N ASP A 305 9.64 8.62 35.74
CA ASP A 305 9.20 8.42 37.11
C ASP A 305 8.88 9.78 37.76
N ASN A 306 7.60 9.99 37.99
CA ASN A 306 7.05 11.20 38.55
C ASN A 306 6.16 10.88 39.76
N GLY A 307 6.33 9.69 40.37
CA GLY A 307 5.52 9.17 41.43
C GLY A 307 4.15 8.63 40.98
N GLY A 308 4.01 8.35 39.66
CA GLY A 308 2.81 7.73 39.10
C GLY A 308 2.83 6.21 39.20
N ILE A 309 1.81 5.61 38.58
CA ILE A 309 1.68 4.15 38.49
C ILE A 309 2.46 3.67 37.26
N LYS A 310 3.39 2.74 37.50
CA LYS A 310 4.18 2.15 36.40
C LYS A 310 3.38 1.08 35.66
N GLU A 311 3.51 1.06 34.36
CA GLU A 311 2.95 -0.01 33.52
C GLU A 311 3.60 -1.37 33.80
N SER A 312 2.85 -2.44 33.54
CA SER A 312 3.30 -3.83 33.70
C SER A 312 2.59 -4.74 32.69
N LEU A 313 3.13 -5.95 32.45
CA LEU A 313 2.52 -6.88 31.50
C LEU A 313 1.20 -7.48 32.04
N ASN A 314 1.21 -7.92 33.31
CA ASN A 314 0.12 -8.69 33.91
C ASN A 314 -0.56 -7.98 35.10
N GLY A 315 -0.19 -6.73 35.36
CA GLY A 315 -0.69 -5.98 36.51
C GLY A 315 0.04 -6.31 37.82
N GLU A 316 1.14 -7.04 37.76
CA GLU A 316 1.87 -7.56 38.92
C GLU A 316 2.58 -6.51 39.77
N LEU A 317 2.94 -5.38 39.18
CA LEU A 317 3.67 -4.31 39.89
C LEU A 317 2.80 -3.11 40.23
N ASN A 318 1.68 -2.93 39.54
CA ASN A 318 0.87 -1.72 39.60
C ASN A 318 -0.62 -2.02 39.44
N ASN A 319 -1.41 -0.96 39.22
CA ASN A 319 -2.82 -1.09 38.97
C ASN A 319 -3.05 -1.83 37.64
N TYR A 320 -3.96 -2.80 37.60
CA TYR A 320 -4.30 -3.65 36.48
C TYR A 320 -4.67 -2.86 35.20
N GLN A 321 -5.34 -1.73 35.35
CA GLN A 321 -5.77 -0.91 34.22
C GLN A 321 -4.63 -0.40 33.32
N PHE A 322 -3.39 -0.38 33.83
CA PHE A 322 -2.19 -0.02 33.07
C PHE A 322 -1.35 -1.25 32.70
N SER A 323 -1.97 -2.40 32.55
CA SER A 323 -1.30 -3.63 32.16
C SER A 323 -1.57 -4.04 30.72
N GLY A 324 -0.72 -4.92 30.14
CA GLY A 324 -0.95 -5.52 28.84
C GLY A 324 -2.25 -6.32 28.78
N ARG A 325 -2.64 -6.97 29.88
CA ARG A 325 -3.94 -7.67 29.98
C ARG A 325 -5.11 -6.71 29.87
N ALA A 326 -5.01 -5.55 30.50
CA ALA A 326 -6.06 -4.54 30.46
C ALA A 326 -6.29 -3.99 29.06
N VAL A 327 -5.26 -3.91 28.21
CA VAL A 327 -5.44 -3.53 26.80
C VAL A 327 -6.32 -4.55 26.09
N VAL A 328 -6.04 -5.85 26.21
CA VAL A 328 -6.87 -6.91 25.61
C VAL A 328 -8.32 -6.83 26.10
N ASP A 329 -8.51 -6.64 27.41
CA ASP A 329 -9.82 -6.54 28.04
C ASP A 329 -10.60 -5.30 27.59
N ARG A 330 -9.90 -4.18 27.40
CA ARG A 330 -10.48 -2.91 26.95
C ARG A 330 -11.01 -3.01 25.51
N TYR A 331 -10.22 -3.59 24.59
CA TYR A 331 -10.72 -3.87 23.25
C TYR A 331 -11.94 -4.78 23.26
N LYS A 332 -11.93 -5.84 24.07
CA LYS A 332 -13.07 -6.75 24.22
C LYS A 332 -14.30 -6.07 24.82
N ALA A 333 -14.12 -5.24 25.84
CA ALA A 333 -15.21 -4.51 26.50
C ALA A 333 -15.91 -3.52 25.55
N HIS A 334 -15.17 -2.94 24.62
CA HIS A 334 -15.70 -2.03 23.60
C HIS A 334 -16.12 -2.73 22.29
N ASP A 335 -16.09 -4.06 22.26
CA ASP A 335 -16.38 -4.87 21.06
C ASP A 335 -15.55 -4.40 19.82
N MET A 336 -14.26 -4.16 20.05
CA MET A 336 -13.31 -3.70 19.02
C MET A 336 -12.41 -4.85 18.55
N PRO A 337 -12.24 -5.04 17.24
CA PRO A 337 -11.28 -6.00 16.70
C PRO A 337 -9.85 -5.74 17.15
N LEU A 338 -9.16 -6.80 17.56
CA LEU A 338 -7.74 -6.82 17.90
C LEU A 338 -7.16 -8.18 17.55
N GLY A 339 -6.23 -8.25 16.62
CA GLY A 339 -5.56 -9.49 16.20
C GLY A 339 -4.27 -9.78 16.95
N TRP A 340 -3.55 -8.73 17.33
CA TRP A 340 -2.25 -8.86 17.99
C TRP A 340 -1.94 -7.65 18.87
N LEU A 341 -1.18 -7.90 19.94
CA LEU A 341 -0.69 -6.91 20.89
C LEU A 341 0.82 -6.99 20.96
N LEU A 342 1.47 -5.85 20.91
CA LEU A 342 2.92 -5.74 21.01
C LEU A 342 3.27 -4.80 22.15
N PRO A 343 3.64 -5.34 23.34
CA PRO A 343 4.29 -4.54 24.37
C PRO A 343 5.52 -3.87 23.78
N ASN A 344 5.53 -2.55 23.77
CA ASN A 344 6.51 -1.82 23.02
C ASN A 344 7.70 -1.44 23.89
N ASP A 345 8.73 -1.20 23.30
CA ASP A 345 9.96 -0.54 23.50
C ASP A 345 10.46 -0.29 24.93
N GLY A 346 11.02 -0.80 25.59
CA GLY A 346 11.86 -0.40 26.73
C GLY A 346 13.32 -0.18 26.34
N TYR A 347 13.61 0.15 25.11
CA TYR A 347 14.97 0.20 24.59
C TYR A 347 15.75 -1.09 24.87
N GLY A 348 15.10 -2.24 24.63
CA GLY A 348 15.68 -3.56 24.78
C GLY A 348 15.13 -4.41 25.93
N ALA A 349 14.24 -3.87 26.75
CA ALA A 349 13.74 -4.57 27.93
C ALA A 349 12.21 -4.59 28.03
N GLY A 350 11.50 -4.59 26.91
CA GLY A 350 10.04 -4.43 26.85
C GLY A 350 9.20 -5.37 27.72
N TYR A 351 9.76 -6.39 28.32
CA TYR A 351 9.03 -7.34 29.18
C TYR A 351 9.76 -7.65 30.50
N GLY A 352 10.83 -6.93 30.82
CA GLY A 352 11.64 -7.13 32.03
C GLY A 352 10.92 -6.67 33.30
N GLN A 353 10.37 -7.58 34.09
CA GLN A 353 9.69 -7.31 35.37
C GLN A 353 10.31 -8.07 36.53
N THR A 354 11.30 -8.92 36.28
CA THR A 354 11.97 -9.75 37.29
C THR A 354 13.48 -9.58 37.24
N ASP A 355 14.18 -10.12 38.22
CA ASP A 355 15.64 -10.04 38.31
C ASP A 355 16.38 -11.09 37.45
N THR A 356 15.65 -11.95 36.75
CA THR A 356 16.23 -13.01 35.93
C THR A 356 15.61 -13.04 34.53
N LEU A 357 16.40 -13.45 33.50
CA LEU A 357 15.91 -13.62 32.15
C LEU A 357 14.80 -14.67 32.08
N ASP A 358 14.96 -15.82 32.78
CA ASP A 358 13.94 -16.86 32.80
C ASP A 358 12.63 -16.40 33.46
N GLY A 359 12.74 -15.59 34.52
CA GLY A 359 11.57 -14.95 35.13
C GLY A 359 10.86 -13.98 34.17
N ASN A 360 11.62 -13.20 33.43
CA ASN A 360 11.08 -12.29 32.40
C ASN A 360 10.37 -13.06 31.28
N ILE A 361 10.95 -14.16 30.79
CA ILE A 361 10.33 -15.04 29.78
C ILE A 361 9.03 -15.66 30.32
N ALA A 362 9.03 -16.14 31.57
CA ALA A 362 7.83 -16.68 32.21
C ALA A 362 6.72 -15.61 32.34
N ASN A 363 7.08 -14.39 32.70
CA ASN A 363 6.15 -13.27 32.78
C ASN A 363 5.54 -12.91 31.41
N LEU A 364 6.35 -12.87 30.36
CA LEU A 364 5.92 -12.68 28.98
C LEU A 364 5.00 -13.80 28.52
N LYS A 365 5.36 -15.06 28.83
CA LYS A 365 4.51 -16.22 28.56
C LYS A 365 3.14 -16.08 29.19
N SER A 366 3.06 -15.62 30.42
CA SER A 366 1.80 -15.41 31.16
C SER A 366 0.88 -14.43 30.42
N LEU A 367 1.42 -13.34 29.90
CA LEU A 367 0.66 -12.41 29.04
C LEU A 367 0.27 -13.06 27.73
N ALA A 368 1.18 -13.76 27.06
CA ALA A 368 0.92 -14.39 25.77
C ALA A 368 -0.19 -15.45 25.86
N ASP A 369 -0.17 -16.28 26.88
CA ASP A 369 -1.21 -17.27 27.14
C ASP A 369 -2.58 -16.63 27.38
N TYR A 370 -2.60 -15.53 28.15
CA TYR A 370 -3.80 -14.73 28.39
C TYR A 370 -4.36 -14.12 27.09
N ALA A 371 -3.52 -13.48 26.32
CA ALA A 371 -3.91 -12.84 25.06
C ALA A 371 -4.43 -13.87 24.05
N ARG A 372 -3.71 -14.99 23.87
CA ARG A 372 -4.11 -16.08 22.97
C ARG A 372 -5.42 -16.74 23.36
N LYS A 373 -5.71 -16.87 24.68
CA LYS A 373 -7.02 -17.32 25.14
C LYS A 373 -8.16 -16.39 24.70
N ASN A 374 -7.84 -15.12 24.44
CA ASN A 374 -8.77 -14.12 23.90
C ASN A 374 -8.63 -13.91 22.37
N GLY A 375 -7.91 -14.81 21.66
CA GLY A 375 -7.73 -14.76 20.22
C GLY A 375 -6.70 -13.75 19.72
N VAL A 376 -5.86 -13.21 20.61
CA VAL A 376 -4.87 -12.16 20.32
C VAL A 376 -3.47 -12.76 20.38
N GLU A 377 -2.65 -12.52 19.35
CA GLU A 377 -1.23 -12.93 19.33
C GLU A 377 -0.35 -11.86 19.98
N ILE A 378 0.78 -12.30 20.55
CA ILE A 378 1.73 -11.40 21.22
C ILE A 378 2.97 -11.18 20.37
N GLY A 379 3.41 -9.93 20.34
CA GLY A 379 4.66 -9.50 19.75
C GLY A 379 5.54 -8.71 20.68
N LEU A 380 6.70 -8.33 20.17
CA LEU A 380 7.65 -7.47 20.89
C LEU A 380 8.27 -6.45 19.93
N TRP A 381 8.52 -5.26 20.45
CA TRP A 381 9.43 -4.30 19.86
C TRP A 381 10.88 -4.76 20.07
N THR A 382 11.74 -4.57 19.08
CA THR A 382 13.11 -5.06 19.15
C THR A 382 14.13 -4.01 18.75
N GLN A 383 15.24 -4.02 19.48
CA GLN A 383 16.52 -3.50 19.02
C GLN A 383 17.38 -4.63 18.44
N SER A 384 18.55 -4.30 17.94
CA SER A 384 19.46 -5.23 17.26
C SER A 384 20.02 -6.34 18.14
N ASP A 385 20.05 -6.17 19.46
CA ASP A 385 20.64 -7.13 20.40
C ASP A 385 19.58 -8.12 20.91
N LEU A 386 19.36 -9.19 20.16
CA LEU A 386 18.30 -10.18 20.41
C LEU A 386 18.75 -11.47 21.07
N HIS A 387 20.07 -11.67 21.22
CA HIS A 387 20.65 -12.85 21.83
C HIS A 387 21.27 -12.52 23.18
N PRO A 388 21.27 -13.48 24.15
CA PRO A 388 21.79 -13.23 25.49
C PRO A 388 23.23 -12.79 25.49
N LYS A 389 23.57 -11.78 26.29
CA LYS A 389 24.94 -11.30 26.52
C LYS A 389 25.23 -11.31 28.00
N PRO A 390 26.24 -12.06 28.46
CA PRO A 390 26.56 -12.23 29.89
C PRO A 390 26.87 -10.93 30.65
N GLU A 391 27.37 -9.92 29.96
CA GLU A 391 27.70 -8.61 30.49
C GLU A 391 26.53 -7.65 30.72
N ILE A 392 25.34 -8.00 30.17
CA ILE A 392 24.13 -7.18 30.26
C ILE A 392 23.28 -7.67 31.45
N SER A 393 22.71 -6.74 32.21
CA SER A 393 21.78 -7.10 33.30
C SER A 393 20.55 -7.86 32.80
N ALA A 394 20.00 -8.74 33.62
CA ALA A 394 18.82 -9.56 33.27
C ALA A 394 17.61 -8.72 32.78
N LEU A 395 17.43 -7.53 33.33
CA LEU A 395 16.38 -6.61 32.92
C LEU A 395 16.51 -6.12 31.47
N LEU A 396 17.73 -6.10 30.94
CA LEU A 396 18.01 -5.59 29.60
C LEU A 396 18.34 -6.71 28.59
N GLN A 397 18.50 -7.94 29.08
CA GLN A 397 18.79 -9.08 28.22
C GLN A 397 17.58 -9.50 27.40
N ARG A 398 17.87 -9.94 26.19
CA ARG A 398 16.91 -10.56 25.27
C ARG A 398 17.37 -11.99 24.95
N ASP A 399 16.40 -12.84 24.70
CA ASP A 399 16.62 -14.18 24.14
C ASP A 399 15.49 -14.48 23.17
N ILE A 400 15.69 -14.10 21.92
CA ILE A 400 14.66 -14.24 20.88
C ILE A 400 14.22 -15.70 20.69
N VAL A 401 15.12 -16.67 20.92
CA VAL A 401 14.75 -18.10 20.82
C VAL A 401 13.77 -18.48 21.93
N LYS A 402 14.04 -18.08 23.18
CA LYS A 402 13.10 -18.31 24.29
C LYS A 402 11.82 -17.50 24.15
N GLU A 403 11.88 -16.29 23.65
CA GLU A 403 10.69 -15.45 23.39
C GLU A 403 9.75 -16.13 22.42
N VAL A 404 10.26 -16.69 21.33
CA VAL A 404 9.46 -17.40 20.33
C VAL A 404 9.03 -18.78 20.82
N ARG A 405 9.97 -19.62 21.29
CA ARG A 405 9.73 -21.01 21.66
C ARG A 405 8.94 -21.15 22.97
N ASP A 406 9.38 -20.43 24.01
CA ASP A 406 8.87 -20.63 25.37
C ASP A 406 7.72 -19.66 25.70
N ALA A 407 7.85 -18.40 25.34
CA ALA A 407 6.79 -17.39 25.54
C ALA A 407 5.75 -17.33 24.41
N GLY A 408 6.05 -17.84 23.21
CA GLY A 408 5.11 -17.90 22.09
C GLY A 408 4.94 -16.60 21.33
N VAL A 409 5.96 -15.76 21.26
CA VAL A 409 5.97 -14.54 20.45
C VAL A 409 5.81 -14.88 18.98
N ARG A 410 4.93 -14.15 18.28
CA ARG A 410 4.60 -14.36 16.86
C ARG A 410 4.68 -13.08 16.02
N VAL A 411 4.93 -11.93 16.63
CA VAL A 411 5.06 -10.62 15.95
C VAL A 411 6.32 -9.94 16.43
N LEU A 412 7.04 -9.28 15.52
CA LEU A 412 8.21 -8.47 15.88
C LEU A 412 8.18 -7.14 15.11
N LYS A 413 8.47 -6.05 15.81
CA LYS A 413 8.72 -4.75 15.20
C LYS A 413 10.20 -4.42 15.32
N THR A 414 10.87 -4.21 14.18
CA THR A 414 12.27 -3.75 14.13
C THR A 414 12.30 -2.25 13.87
N ASP A 415 13.14 -1.52 14.55
CA ASP A 415 13.18 -0.05 14.53
C ASP A 415 14.50 0.47 13.91
N VAL A 416 14.74 1.78 14.02
CA VAL A 416 15.87 2.50 13.39
C VAL A 416 17.24 1.88 13.68
N ALA A 417 17.41 1.23 14.82
CA ALA A 417 18.65 0.53 15.15
C ALA A 417 19.02 -0.58 14.15
N TRP A 418 18.03 -1.11 13.42
CA TRP A 418 18.23 -2.16 12.43
C TRP A 418 18.80 -1.65 11.11
N VAL A 419 18.55 -0.39 10.75
CA VAL A 419 19.10 0.24 9.54
C VAL A 419 20.32 1.12 9.83
N GLY A 420 20.49 1.58 11.06
CA GLY A 420 21.58 2.48 11.44
C GLY A 420 22.98 1.91 11.23
N ALA A 421 23.15 0.59 11.31
CA ALA A 421 24.42 -0.11 11.06
C ALA A 421 24.62 -0.55 9.60
N GLY A 422 23.68 -0.22 8.70
CA GLY A 422 23.72 -0.51 7.26
C GLY A 422 22.72 -1.57 6.81
N TYR A 423 22.50 -1.64 5.50
CA TYR A 423 21.45 -2.48 4.91
C TYR A 423 21.70 -3.98 5.04
N SER A 424 22.96 -4.40 5.05
CA SER A 424 23.33 -5.80 5.32
C SER A 424 23.03 -6.20 6.75
N PHE A 425 23.21 -5.29 7.69
CA PHE A 425 22.89 -5.53 9.10
C PHE A 425 21.38 -5.71 9.28
N GLY A 426 20.56 -4.82 8.70
CA GLY A 426 19.12 -4.93 8.74
C GLY A 426 18.61 -6.24 8.11
N LEU A 427 19.05 -6.55 6.90
CA LEU A 427 18.62 -7.78 6.20
C LEU A 427 19.09 -9.05 6.93
N ASN A 428 20.29 -9.09 7.46
CA ASN A 428 20.81 -10.22 8.26
C ASN A 428 19.95 -10.44 9.51
N GLY A 429 19.69 -9.38 10.29
CA GLY A 429 18.91 -9.48 11.51
C GLY A 429 17.45 -9.91 11.25
N ILE A 430 16.81 -9.38 10.23
CA ILE A 430 15.45 -9.79 9.82
C ILE A 430 15.44 -11.25 9.38
N THR A 431 16.45 -11.71 8.64
CA THR A 431 16.58 -13.11 8.23
C THR A 431 16.73 -14.03 9.43
N ASP A 432 17.58 -13.69 10.39
CA ASP A 432 17.79 -14.45 11.62
C ASP A 432 16.48 -14.59 12.42
N VAL A 433 15.80 -13.49 12.67
CA VAL A 433 14.51 -13.48 13.37
C VAL A 433 13.44 -14.31 12.64
N ALA A 434 13.34 -14.18 11.32
CA ALA A 434 12.36 -14.93 10.52
C ALA A 434 12.62 -16.45 10.61
N GLN A 435 13.88 -16.87 10.53
CA GLN A 435 14.24 -18.28 10.66
C GLN A 435 13.95 -18.81 12.07
N ILE A 436 14.21 -18.01 13.11
CA ILE A 436 13.87 -18.36 14.49
C ILE A 436 12.37 -18.51 14.67
N MET A 437 11.57 -17.58 14.14
CA MET A 437 10.11 -17.67 14.22
C MET A 437 9.57 -18.94 13.56
N THR A 438 10.11 -19.32 12.43
CA THR A 438 9.71 -20.54 11.75
C THR A 438 10.21 -21.80 12.47
N TYR A 439 11.48 -21.87 12.81
CA TYR A 439 12.11 -23.07 13.37
C TYR A 439 11.65 -23.38 14.80
N TYR A 440 11.57 -22.37 15.67
CA TYR A 440 11.21 -22.52 17.08
C TYR A 440 9.74 -22.18 17.38
N GLY A 441 9.01 -21.66 16.43
CA GLY A 441 7.61 -21.22 16.56
C GLY A 441 6.60 -22.11 15.85
N ASP A 442 6.81 -23.44 15.84
CA ASP A 442 5.89 -24.43 15.25
C ASP A 442 5.63 -24.18 13.75
N ASN A 443 6.69 -23.95 12.98
CA ASN A 443 6.63 -23.64 11.56
C ASN A 443 5.82 -22.36 11.24
N SER A 444 5.73 -21.42 12.17
CA SER A 444 4.96 -20.22 11.98
C SER A 444 5.55 -19.29 10.89
N ARG A 445 4.68 -18.59 10.18
CA ARG A 445 5.07 -17.54 9.24
C ARG A 445 5.70 -16.39 10.00
N PRO A 446 6.79 -15.81 9.50
CA PRO A 446 7.28 -14.57 10.07
C PRO A 446 6.25 -13.45 9.89
N PHE A 447 5.98 -12.74 10.97
CA PHE A 447 5.28 -11.46 10.94
C PHE A 447 6.18 -10.42 11.59
N ILE A 448 6.95 -9.75 10.75
CA ILE A 448 7.93 -8.74 11.14
C ILE A 448 7.55 -7.42 10.49
N ILE A 449 7.53 -6.35 11.28
CA ILE A 449 7.27 -4.98 10.84
C ILE A 449 8.59 -4.23 10.91
N SER A 450 9.10 -3.73 9.78
CA SER A 450 10.47 -3.22 9.68
C SER A 450 10.56 -1.87 8.98
N LEU A 451 11.56 -1.08 9.37
CA LEU A 451 12.03 0.10 8.63
C LEU A 451 13.02 -0.26 7.52
N ASP A 452 13.51 -1.50 7.47
CA ASP A 452 14.36 -1.95 6.39
C ASP A 452 13.51 -2.50 5.24
N GLY A 453 13.66 -1.90 4.06
CA GLY A 453 13.00 -2.29 2.81
C GLY A 453 14.01 -2.64 1.71
N TRP A 454 15.27 -2.94 2.04
CA TRP A 454 16.27 -3.33 1.04
C TRP A 454 15.85 -4.57 0.28
N ALA A 455 16.37 -4.75 -0.95
CA ALA A 455 16.02 -5.90 -1.79
C ALA A 455 16.23 -7.23 -1.05
N GLY A 456 15.20 -8.05 -0.98
CA GLY A 456 15.18 -9.32 -0.25
C GLY A 456 14.44 -9.27 1.09
N THR A 457 14.21 -8.10 1.68
CA THR A 457 13.48 -7.94 2.95
C THR A 457 12.04 -8.46 2.83
N GLN A 458 11.38 -8.30 1.69
CA GLN A 458 10.01 -8.74 1.46
C GLN A 458 9.78 -10.24 1.71
N ARG A 459 10.82 -11.07 1.62
CA ARG A 459 10.72 -12.50 1.92
C ARG A 459 10.27 -12.80 3.35
N TYR A 460 10.53 -11.84 4.26
CA TYR A 460 10.42 -12.04 5.70
C TYR A 460 9.58 -11.01 6.42
N ALA A 461 9.53 -9.78 5.92
CA ALA A 461 8.96 -8.63 6.63
C ALA A 461 8.00 -7.82 5.78
N GLY A 462 7.06 -7.15 6.45
CA GLY A 462 6.34 -6.00 5.95
C GLY A 462 7.05 -4.69 6.35
N ILE A 463 6.72 -3.62 5.64
CA ILE A 463 7.35 -2.31 5.82
C ILE A 463 6.48 -1.44 6.72
N TRP A 464 7.12 -0.73 7.64
CA TRP A 464 6.54 0.34 8.42
C TRP A 464 7.11 1.67 7.95
N SER A 465 6.26 2.67 7.72
CA SER A 465 6.69 3.94 7.11
C SER A 465 7.42 4.90 8.07
N GLY A 466 7.58 4.56 9.34
CA GLY A 466 8.31 5.35 10.35
C GLY A 466 7.40 6.20 11.24
N ASP A 467 8.02 7.04 12.08
CA ASP A 467 7.35 7.89 13.08
C ASP A 467 6.83 9.19 12.44
N GLN A 468 5.55 9.28 12.19
CA GLN A 468 4.95 10.50 11.62
C GLN A 468 4.14 11.28 12.65
N THR A 469 4.03 12.59 12.43
CA THR A 469 3.08 13.44 13.12
C THR A 469 1.67 13.15 12.62
N GLY A 470 0.76 12.82 13.52
CA GLY A 470 -0.65 12.62 13.22
C GLY A 470 -1.51 13.83 13.55
N GLY A 471 -2.83 13.66 13.41
CA GLY A 471 -3.82 14.69 13.65
C GLY A 471 -3.85 15.78 12.57
N VAL A 472 -3.20 15.55 11.44
CA VAL A 472 -3.10 16.47 10.29
C VAL A 472 -3.46 15.75 9.00
N TRP A 473 -4.14 16.44 8.09
CA TRP A 473 -4.59 15.88 6.82
C TRP A 473 -3.44 15.47 5.89
N GLU A 474 -2.30 16.14 5.96
CA GLU A 474 -1.11 15.81 5.20
C GLU A 474 -0.65 14.38 5.47
N TYR A 475 -0.83 13.87 6.69
CA TYR A 475 -0.50 12.51 7.05
C TYR A 475 -1.24 11.48 6.16
N ILE A 476 -2.56 11.63 5.98
CA ILE A 476 -3.33 10.76 5.09
C ILE A 476 -2.90 10.98 3.64
N ARG A 477 -2.79 12.24 3.21
CA ARG A 477 -2.52 12.62 1.84
C ARG A 477 -1.26 11.95 1.29
N PHE A 478 -0.13 12.05 1.98
CA PHE A 478 1.11 11.49 1.44
C PHE A 478 1.20 9.96 1.59
N HIS A 479 0.49 9.35 2.55
CA HIS A 479 0.52 7.90 2.72
C HIS A 479 -0.16 7.14 1.58
N ILE A 480 -1.18 7.70 0.95
CA ILE A 480 -1.87 7.01 -0.16
C ILE A 480 -0.88 6.67 -1.29
N PRO A 481 -0.17 7.64 -1.91
CA PRO A 481 0.82 7.31 -2.93
C PRO A 481 2.02 6.53 -2.38
N THR A 482 2.37 6.68 -1.09
CA THR A 482 3.42 5.89 -0.43
C THR A 482 3.09 4.39 -0.45
N TYR A 483 1.86 4.01 -0.09
CA TYR A 483 1.41 2.62 -0.09
C TYR A 483 1.37 2.04 -1.52
N ILE A 484 0.89 2.81 -2.49
CA ILE A 484 0.91 2.42 -3.90
C ILE A 484 2.36 2.16 -4.36
N GLY A 485 3.28 3.07 -4.06
CA GLY A 485 4.69 2.99 -4.44
C GLY A 485 5.43 1.82 -3.80
N SER A 486 5.08 1.46 -2.57
CA SER A 486 5.64 0.29 -1.87
C SER A 486 5.33 -1.00 -2.63
N GLY A 487 4.08 -1.22 -3.03
CA GLY A 487 3.67 -2.38 -3.82
C GLY A 487 4.39 -2.46 -5.17
N LEU A 488 4.53 -1.31 -5.85
CA LEU A 488 5.25 -1.20 -7.13
C LEU A 488 6.78 -1.40 -6.99
N SER A 489 7.29 -1.37 -5.77
CA SER A 489 8.71 -1.63 -5.45
C SER A 489 8.98 -3.07 -5.01
N GLY A 490 7.98 -3.96 -5.09
CA GLY A 490 8.09 -5.33 -4.63
C GLY A 490 7.93 -5.50 -3.11
N GLN A 491 7.42 -4.50 -2.41
CA GLN A 491 7.15 -4.48 -0.96
C GLN A 491 5.63 -4.33 -0.70
N PRO A 492 4.81 -5.37 -1.00
CA PRO A 492 3.35 -5.24 -0.97
C PRO A 492 2.76 -5.14 0.45
N ASN A 493 3.47 -5.63 1.47
CA ASN A 493 3.04 -5.58 2.86
C ASN A 493 3.55 -4.29 3.51
N ILE A 494 2.70 -3.29 3.61
CA ILE A 494 3.03 -1.99 4.20
C ILE A 494 2.02 -1.58 5.25
N CYS A 495 2.49 -0.89 6.28
CA CYS A 495 1.68 -0.20 7.28
C CYS A 495 2.28 1.15 7.69
N SER A 496 1.46 1.94 8.35
CA SER A 496 1.85 3.15 9.08
C SER A 496 1.06 3.21 10.39
N ASP A 497 1.54 3.96 11.37
CA ASP A 497 0.83 4.16 12.62
C ASP A 497 -0.55 4.78 12.36
N MET A 498 -1.59 4.25 12.99
CA MET A 498 -2.93 4.82 12.89
C MET A 498 -2.90 6.27 13.40
N ASP A 499 -3.29 7.22 12.54
CA ASP A 499 -3.26 8.65 12.84
C ASP A 499 -1.86 9.16 13.29
N GLY A 500 -0.78 8.54 12.77
CA GLY A 500 0.60 8.83 13.14
C GLY A 500 0.95 8.42 14.57
N ILE A 501 2.23 8.31 14.90
CA ILE A 501 2.68 7.94 16.26
C ILE A 501 2.35 9.03 17.31
N PHE A 502 2.36 10.30 16.89
CA PHE A 502 2.03 11.46 17.73
C PHE A 502 0.60 11.99 17.50
N GLY A 503 -0.31 11.14 17.03
CA GLY A 503 -1.68 11.47 16.69
C GLY A 503 -2.62 11.59 17.89
N GLY A 504 -3.91 11.33 17.63
CA GLY A 504 -4.94 11.38 18.66
C GLY A 504 -5.40 12.79 19.03
N LYS A 505 -5.16 13.78 18.18
CA LYS A 505 -5.52 15.20 18.45
C LYS A 505 -6.74 15.68 17.69
N ASN A 506 -7.00 15.12 16.53
CA ASN A 506 -8.08 15.50 15.64
C ASN A 506 -8.96 14.28 15.36
N PRO A 507 -10.18 14.20 15.91
CA PRO A 507 -11.06 13.04 15.73
C PRO A 507 -11.48 12.84 14.27
N LEU A 508 -11.55 13.89 13.46
CA LEU A 508 -11.91 13.77 12.04
C LEU A 508 -10.81 13.08 11.24
N VAL A 509 -9.56 13.50 11.44
CA VAL A 509 -8.39 12.85 10.80
C VAL A 509 -8.28 11.40 11.28
N ASN A 510 -8.46 11.15 12.57
CA ASN A 510 -8.42 9.81 13.14
C ASN A 510 -9.44 8.87 12.48
N VAL A 511 -10.71 9.27 12.39
CA VAL A 511 -11.76 8.48 11.74
C VAL A 511 -11.47 8.26 10.28
N ARG A 512 -11.06 9.31 9.55
CA ARG A 512 -10.74 9.17 8.11
C ARG A 512 -9.57 8.24 7.87
N ASP A 513 -8.60 8.20 8.78
CA ASP A 513 -7.48 7.27 8.70
C ASP A 513 -7.90 5.81 8.95
N PHE A 514 -8.76 5.54 9.95
CA PHE A 514 -9.36 4.22 10.14
C PHE A 514 -10.15 3.75 8.91
N GLN A 515 -10.88 4.65 8.27
CA GLN A 515 -11.70 4.33 7.12
C GLN A 515 -10.88 3.77 5.95
N TRP A 516 -9.87 4.48 5.48
CA TRP A 516 -9.14 4.01 4.30
C TRP A 516 -8.20 2.84 4.61
N LYS A 517 -7.66 2.76 5.83
CA LYS A 517 -6.80 1.65 6.24
C LYS A 517 -7.54 0.32 6.40
N THR A 518 -8.87 0.33 6.45
CA THR A 518 -9.68 -0.88 6.28
C THR A 518 -9.31 -1.67 5.01
N PHE A 519 -8.95 -0.96 3.94
CA PHE A 519 -8.56 -1.50 2.64
C PHE A 519 -7.03 -1.53 2.46
N THR A 520 -6.33 -1.99 3.49
CA THR A 520 -4.87 -2.15 3.51
C THR A 520 -4.48 -3.48 4.15
N PRO A 521 -3.27 -4.02 3.88
CA PRO A 521 -2.88 -5.33 4.44
C PRO A 521 -2.74 -5.33 5.96
N MET A 522 -2.13 -4.29 6.53
CA MET A 522 -1.81 -4.23 7.95
C MET A 522 -2.33 -2.93 8.58
N GLU A 523 -2.84 -3.03 9.81
CA GLU A 523 -3.20 -1.86 10.65
C GLU A 523 -2.43 -1.89 11.96
N LEU A 524 -1.73 -0.81 12.21
CA LEU A 524 -0.87 -0.62 13.37
C LEU A 524 -1.34 0.60 14.15
N ASN A 525 -1.80 0.40 15.38
CA ASN A 525 -2.20 1.49 16.28
C ASN A 525 -1.21 1.58 17.44
N MET A 526 -0.37 2.59 17.44
CA MET A 526 0.62 2.77 18.48
C MET A 526 0.18 3.83 19.49
N ASP A 527 0.11 3.46 20.75
CA ASP A 527 -0.20 4.30 21.90
C ASP A 527 1.06 4.52 22.77
N GLY A 528 1.01 5.46 23.68
CA GLY A 528 2.08 5.68 24.64
C GLY A 528 3.17 6.70 24.24
N TRP A 529 2.98 7.41 23.15
CA TRP A 529 3.89 8.49 22.72
C TRP A 529 3.22 9.85 22.76
N GLY A 530 3.35 10.53 23.87
CA GLY A 530 2.78 11.85 24.05
C GLY A 530 1.57 11.86 24.98
N ALA A 531 0.68 12.84 24.84
CA ALA A 531 -0.42 13.10 25.74
C ALA A 531 -1.78 12.56 25.25
N ASN A 532 -1.78 11.76 24.18
CA ASN A 532 -3.02 11.37 23.50
C ASN A 532 -3.18 9.86 23.47
N GLU A 533 -4.33 9.43 23.91
CA GLU A 533 -4.78 8.06 23.74
C GLU A 533 -5.16 7.79 22.30
N LYS A 534 -4.86 6.59 21.81
CA LYS A 534 -5.12 6.21 20.41
C LYS A 534 -5.93 4.93 20.25
N TYR A 535 -6.65 4.51 21.29
CA TYR A 535 -7.62 3.45 21.17
C TYR A 535 -8.73 3.84 20.18
N PRO A 536 -9.31 2.90 19.42
CA PRO A 536 -10.38 3.21 18.46
C PRO A 536 -11.60 3.90 19.09
N HIS A 537 -11.78 3.78 20.39
CA HIS A 537 -12.88 4.37 21.17
C HIS A 537 -12.48 5.66 21.92
N ALA A 538 -11.27 6.17 21.75
CA ALA A 538 -10.74 7.27 22.56
C ALA A 538 -11.54 8.58 22.46
N PHE A 539 -12.11 8.87 21.30
CA PHE A 539 -12.84 10.12 21.06
C PHE A 539 -14.33 10.09 21.42
N GLY A 540 -14.84 8.95 21.93
CA GLY A 540 -16.26 8.80 22.20
C GLY A 540 -17.14 8.72 20.96
N GLU A 541 -18.43 8.99 21.11
CA GLU A 541 -19.38 8.93 20.01
C GLU A 541 -19.42 10.25 19.22
N PRO A 542 -19.65 10.20 17.88
CA PRO A 542 -19.94 9.02 17.04
C PRO A 542 -18.69 8.26 16.55
N TYR A 543 -17.49 8.72 16.89
CA TYR A 543 -16.21 8.22 16.36
C TYR A 543 -15.97 6.75 16.74
N THR A 544 -16.30 6.37 17.98
CA THR A 544 -16.22 4.98 18.45
C THR A 544 -17.05 4.02 17.58
N SER A 545 -18.30 4.37 17.30
CA SER A 545 -19.20 3.57 16.47
C SER A 545 -18.70 3.46 15.04
N ILE A 546 -18.18 4.55 14.46
CA ILE A 546 -17.66 4.57 13.10
C ILE A 546 -16.38 3.73 13.01
N ASN A 547 -15.43 3.91 13.91
CA ASN A 547 -14.18 3.12 13.92
C ASN A 547 -14.47 1.62 14.11
N ARG A 548 -15.41 1.25 15.00
CA ARG A 548 -15.85 -0.14 15.16
C ARG A 548 -16.42 -0.70 13.86
N TRP A 549 -17.27 0.05 13.17
CA TRP A 549 -17.86 -0.37 11.91
C TRP A 549 -16.77 -0.73 10.89
N TYR A 550 -15.78 0.16 10.68
CA TYR A 550 -14.71 -0.08 9.71
C TYR A 550 -13.77 -1.22 10.10
N LEU A 551 -13.45 -1.39 11.37
CA LEU A 551 -12.69 -2.53 11.87
C LEU A 551 -13.45 -3.86 11.69
N LYS A 552 -14.77 -3.87 11.93
CA LYS A 552 -15.63 -5.04 11.67
C LYS A 552 -15.72 -5.34 10.17
N LEU A 553 -15.86 -4.31 9.33
CA LEU A 553 -15.85 -4.47 7.87
C LEU A 553 -14.53 -5.10 7.39
N LYS A 554 -13.39 -4.66 7.93
CA LYS A 554 -12.10 -5.28 7.63
C LYS A 554 -12.09 -6.77 7.98
N SER A 555 -12.65 -7.16 9.11
CA SER A 555 -12.77 -8.56 9.51
C SER A 555 -13.69 -9.37 8.58
N GLU A 556 -14.80 -8.78 8.14
CA GLU A 556 -15.71 -9.42 7.18
C GLU A 556 -15.06 -9.62 5.80
N LEU A 557 -14.20 -8.68 5.37
CA LEU A 557 -13.49 -8.74 4.10
C LEU A 557 -12.26 -9.67 4.13
N LEU A 558 -11.94 -10.33 5.23
CA LEU A 558 -10.73 -11.14 5.36
C LEU A 558 -10.57 -12.20 4.25
N PRO A 559 -11.59 -12.98 3.85
CA PRO A 559 -11.43 -13.96 2.76
C PRO A 559 -11.08 -13.33 1.41
N TYR A 560 -11.62 -12.14 1.12
CA TYR A 560 -11.25 -11.37 -0.06
C TYR A 560 -9.81 -10.84 0.05
N ALA A 561 -9.49 -10.17 1.17
CA ALA A 561 -8.17 -9.63 1.44
C ALA A 561 -7.08 -10.71 1.39
N TYR A 562 -7.36 -11.88 1.95
CA TYR A 562 -6.43 -13.00 1.97
C TYR A 562 -6.19 -13.60 0.59
N SER A 563 -7.23 -13.66 -0.26
CA SER A 563 -7.11 -14.12 -1.64
C SER A 563 -6.24 -13.16 -2.48
N ILE A 564 -6.43 -11.85 -2.35
CA ILE A 564 -5.59 -10.87 -3.06
C ILE A 564 -4.17 -10.73 -2.44
N ALA A 565 -4.01 -11.07 -1.17
CA ALA A 565 -2.68 -11.17 -0.55
C ALA A 565 -1.88 -12.34 -1.14
N GLU A 566 -2.52 -13.45 -1.44
CA GLU A 566 -1.88 -14.59 -2.14
C GLU A 566 -1.48 -14.21 -3.57
N GLU A 567 -2.29 -13.43 -4.29
CA GLU A 567 -1.89 -12.88 -5.60
C GLU A 567 -0.63 -12.01 -5.50
N SER A 568 -0.47 -11.27 -4.40
CA SER A 568 0.69 -10.39 -4.19
C SER A 568 2.01 -11.14 -4.08
N VAL A 569 1.98 -12.40 -3.64
CA VAL A 569 3.15 -13.30 -3.62
C VAL A 569 3.65 -13.57 -5.04
N SER A 570 2.79 -13.43 -6.03
CA SER A 570 3.08 -13.63 -7.46
C SER A 570 3.25 -12.33 -8.26
N GLY A 571 3.36 -11.18 -7.62
CA GLY A 571 3.70 -9.90 -8.26
C GLY A 571 2.54 -8.91 -8.45
N LEU A 572 1.30 -9.27 -8.09
CA LEU A 572 0.16 -8.35 -8.18
C LEU A 572 -0.21 -7.82 -6.80
N PRO A 573 0.17 -6.59 -6.43
CA PRO A 573 -0.02 -6.09 -5.06
C PRO A 573 -1.50 -5.98 -4.68
N MET A 574 -1.79 -6.03 -3.37
CA MET A 574 -3.14 -5.82 -2.83
C MET A 574 -3.63 -4.39 -3.09
N ILE A 575 -2.76 -3.41 -2.80
CA ILE A 575 -2.99 -1.99 -3.10
C ILE A 575 -2.41 -1.72 -4.48
N ARG A 576 -3.28 -1.44 -5.44
CA ARG A 576 -2.92 -1.33 -6.86
C ARG A 576 -3.01 0.11 -7.34
N ALA A 577 -1.95 0.59 -7.99
CA ALA A 577 -2.06 1.77 -8.84
C ALA A 577 -3.13 1.52 -9.90
N MET A 578 -3.88 2.57 -10.26
CA MET A 578 -4.98 2.45 -11.24
C MET A 578 -4.52 1.84 -12.57
N PHE A 579 -3.30 2.16 -13.01
CA PHE A 579 -2.76 1.66 -14.29
C PHE A 579 -2.48 0.14 -14.32
N LEU A 580 -2.38 -0.53 -13.18
CA LEU A 580 -2.17 -1.99 -13.18
C LEU A 580 -3.35 -2.76 -13.78
N GLU A 581 -4.55 -2.21 -13.67
CA GLU A 581 -5.78 -2.77 -14.23
C GLU A 581 -6.33 -1.93 -15.39
N TYR A 582 -6.08 -0.61 -15.39
CA TYR A 582 -6.63 0.34 -16.35
C TYR A 582 -5.54 1.27 -16.89
N PRO A 583 -4.56 0.75 -17.66
CA PRO A 583 -3.44 1.54 -18.15
C PRO A 583 -3.88 2.55 -19.21
N ASN A 584 -3.60 3.82 -18.97
CA ASN A 584 -3.75 4.91 -19.92
C ASN A 584 -2.87 6.10 -19.47
N PRO A 585 -2.65 7.13 -20.31
CA PRO A 585 -1.78 8.27 -19.96
C PRO A 585 -2.16 8.98 -18.66
N TYR A 586 -3.46 9.04 -18.32
CA TYR A 586 -3.95 9.67 -17.09
C TYR A 586 -3.56 8.87 -15.83
N THR A 587 -3.57 7.55 -15.91
CA THR A 587 -3.30 6.65 -14.76
C THR A 587 -1.82 6.35 -14.55
N LEU A 588 -0.98 6.47 -15.58
CA LEU A 588 0.47 6.21 -15.50
C LEU A 588 1.24 7.26 -14.70
N GLY A 589 0.78 8.50 -14.71
CA GLY A 589 1.38 9.60 -13.94
C GLY A 589 0.82 9.71 -12.51
N LYS A 590 0.91 10.91 -11.95
CA LYS A 590 0.46 11.21 -10.59
C LYS A 590 -1.02 11.57 -10.47
N ALA A 591 -1.77 11.68 -11.58
CA ALA A 591 -3.16 12.18 -11.56
C ALA A 591 -4.12 11.37 -10.66
N THR A 592 -3.88 10.06 -10.51
CA THR A 592 -4.68 9.19 -9.65
C THR A 592 -3.98 8.81 -8.33
N GLN A 593 -3.01 9.61 -7.87
CA GLN A 593 -2.17 9.29 -6.70
C GLN A 593 -2.93 9.23 -5.37
N TYR A 594 -4.14 9.80 -5.28
CA TYR A 594 -4.95 9.83 -4.06
C TYR A 594 -6.14 8.86 -4.11
N GLN A 595 -6.04 7.85 -4.95
CA GLN A 595 -6.96 6.73 -5.03
C GLN A 595 -6.23 5.47 -5.43
N PHE A 596 -6.78 4.31 -5.12
CA PHE A 596 -6.17 3.02 -5.47
C PHE A 596 -7.22 1.94 -5.64
N LEU A 597 -6.83 0.84 -6.27
CA LEU A 597 -7.61 -0.38 -6.27
C LEU A 597 -7.15 -1.29 -5.14
N TYR A 598 -8.09 -1.85 -4.39
CA TYR A 598 -7.86 -2.91 -3.43
C TYR A 598 -8.34 -4.24 -4.02
N GLY A 599 -7.38 -4.98 -4.59
CA GLY A 599 -7.69 -6.10 -5.47
C GLY A 599 -8.43 -5.67 -6.75
N PRO A 600 -9.11 -6.59 -7.44
CA PRO A 600 -9.77 -6.32 -8.71
C PRO A 600 -11.10 -5.56 -8.59
N TYR A 601 -11.71 -5.51 -7.40
CA TYR A 601 -13.10 -5.11 -7.28
C TYR A 601 -13.38 -3.81 -6.52
N PHE A 602 -12.50 -3.38 -5.62
CA PHE A 602 -12.71 -2.13 -4.88
C PHE A 602 -11.85 -1.00 -5.40
N LEU A 603 -12.45 0.13 -5.69
CA LEU A 603 -11.78 1.41 -5.88
C LEU A 603 -11.99 2.25 -4.63
N VAL A 604 -10.90 2.63 -3.99
CA VAL A 604 -10.90 3.37 -2.72
C VAL A 604 -10.39 4.79 -2.99
N ALA A 605 -11.19 5.79 -2.62
CA ALA A 605 -10.85 7.21 -2.76
C ALA A 605 -10.90 7.90 -1.40
N PRO A 606 -9.81 7.83 -0.61
CA PRO A 606 -9.77 8.37 0.74
C PRO A 606 -10.07 9.87 0.81
N ILE A 607 -10.66 10.32 1.91
CA ILE A 607 -10.68 11.73 2.28
C ILE A 607 -9.30 12.05 2.85
N TYR A 608 -8.57 12.94 2.20
CA TYR A 608 -7.18 13.25 2.52
C TYR A 608 -6.92 14.75 2.77
N GLN A 609 -7.96 15.55 2.70
CA GLN A 609 -7.90 17.01 2.94
C GLN A 609 -9.21 17.50 3.53
N GLU A 610 -9.17 18.64 4.17
CA GLU A 610 -10.36 19.27 4.72
C GLU A 610 -11.17 19.95 3.61
N THR A 611 -12.32 19.39 3.31
CA THR A 611 -13.28 19.93 2.32
C THR A 611 -14.68 20.00 2.91
N ARG A 612 -14.78 20.22 4.22
CA ARG A 612 -16.03 20.10 4.97
C ARG A 612 -17.12 21.00 4.41
N ALA A 613 -18.27 20.37 4.18
CA ALA A 613 -19.51 21.07 3.87
C ALA A 613 -20.17 21.66 5.13
N ASP A 614 -19.83 21.12 6.33
CA ASP A 614 -20.40 21.55 7.61
C ASP A 614 -19.45 21.24 8.80
N GLU A 615 -19.86 21.71 10.00
CA GLU A 615 -19.09 21.54 11.24
C GLU A 615 -19.15 20.09 11.80
N GLU A 616 -20.06 19.25 11.28
CA GLU A 616 -20.21 17.85 11.70
C GLU A 616 -19.16 16.93 11.07
N GLY A 617 -18.27 17.45 10.23
CA GLY A 617 -17.20 16.72 9.54
C GLY A 617 -17.68 15.99 8.30
N ASN A 618 -18.82 16.37 7.73
CA ASN A 618 -19.22 15.91 6.41
C ASN A 618 -18.35 16.62 5.38
N ASP A 619 -17.74 15.81 4.51
CA ASP A 619 -16.84 16.25 3.47
C ASP A 619 -17.42 16.03 2.07
N VAL A 620 -16.77 16.59 1.08
CA VAL A 620 -16.92 16.21 -0.33
C VAL A 620 -15.58 15.72 -0.88
N ARG A 621 -15.62 14.76 -1.78
CA ARG A 621 -14.43 14.23 -2.44
C ARG A 621 -14.42 14.67 -3.90
N HIS A 622 -13.31 15.30 -4.31
CA HIS A 622 -13.08 15.73 -5.68
C HIS A 622 -12.10 14.80 -6.39
N GLY A 623 -12.14 14.80 -7.72
CA GLY A 623 -11.14 14.17 -8.55
C GLY A 623 -11.10 12.63 -8.44
N ILE A 624 -12.25 11.97 -8.33
CA ILE A 624 -12.32 10.50 -8.35
C ILE A 624 -12.42 10.03 -9.81
N TYR A 625 -11.36 9.44 -10.32
CA TYR A 625 -11.37 8.80 -11.63
C TYR A 625 -11.99 7.40 -11.51
N LEU A 626 -13.17 7.19 -12.10
CA LEU A 626 -13.75 5.87 -12.28
C LEU A 626 -13.39 5.39 -13.69
N PRO A 627 -12.63 4.28 -13.84
CA PRO A 627 -12.29 3.70 -15.13
C PRO A 627 -13.53 3.25 -15.92
N GLU A 628 -13.37 3.02 -17.22
CA GLU A 628 -14.47 2.54 -18.06
C GLU A 628 -15.19 1.31 -17.47
N GLY A 629 -16.50 1.24 -17.66
CA GLY A 629 -17.39 0.25 -17.10
C GLY A 629 -18.32 0.87 -16.05
N GLN A 630 -18.96 0.03 -15.26
CA GLN A 630 -19.90 0.47 -14.24
C GLN A 630 -19.35 0.23 -12.84
N TRP A 631 -19.56 1.21 -11.98
CA TRP A 631 -19.11 1.22 -10.59
C TRP A 631 -20.29 1.50 -9.66
N ILE A 632 -20.30 0.86 -8.51
CA ILE A 632 -21.38 0.96 -7.54
C ILE A 632 -20.81 1.50 -6.24
N ASP A 633 -21.39 2.56 -5.69
CA ASP A 633 -21.04 3.01 -4.33
C ASP A 633 -21.33 1.87 -3.34
N TYR A 634 -20.30 1.42 -2.65
CA TYR A 634 -20.39 0.24 -1.79
C TYR A 634 -21.41 0.38 -0.66
N PHE A 635 -21.62 1.59 -0.16
CA PHE A 635 -22.54 1.85 0.94
C PHE A 635 -23.94 2.22 0.50
N THR A 636 -24.08 3.02 -0.56
CA THR A 636 -25.40 3.53 -0.99
C THR A 636 -26.03 2.73 -2.12
N GLY A 637 -25.25 1.96 -2.87
CA GLY A 637 -25.71 1.24 -4.04
C GLY A 637 -25.93 2.11 -5.29
N ASP A 638 -25.55 3.39 -5.24
CA ASP A 638 -25.64 4.28 -6.40
C ASP A 638 -24.72 3.79 -7.52
N LEU A 639 -25.25 3.78 -8.75
CA LEU A 639 -24.53 3.33 -9.94
C LEU A 639 -23.88 4.52 -10.65
N TYR A 640 -22.59 4.38 -10.95
CA TYR A 640 -21.75 5.36 -11.65
C TYR A 640 -21.24 4.78 -12.97
N GLU A 641 -21.37 5.58 -14.04
CA GLU A 641 -20.75 5.26 -15.32
C GLU A 641 -19.27 5.69 -15.32
N GLY A 642 -18.37 4.77 -15.66
CA GLY A 642 -16.95 5.03 -15.71
C GLY A 642 -16.48 5.83 -16.93
N GLY A 643 -15.17 5.99 -17.07
CA GLY A 643 -14.53 6.84 -18.07
C GLY A 643 -14.59 8.32 -17.72
N LYS A 644 -14.86 8.67 -16.46
CA LYS A 644 -15.08 10.05 -15.99
C LYS A 644 -14.37 10.31 -14.67
N ILE A 645 -14.18 11.62 -14.38
CA ILE A 645 -13.67 12.11 -13.11
C ILE A 645 -14.82 12.76 -12.35
N TYR A 646 -15.19 12.17 -11.23
CA TYR A 646 -16.30 12.62 -10.38
C TYR A 646 -15.82 13.62 -9.33
N ASN A 647 -16.61 14.68 -9.15
CA ASN A 647 -16.36 15.75 -8.19
C ASN A 647 -17.59 15.96 -7.30
N ASP A 648 -17.44 16.71 -6.24
CA ASP A 648 -18.49 16.97 -5.26
C ASP A 648 -19.23 15.70 -4.79
N VAL A 649 -18.47 14.59 -4.63
CA VAL A 649 -19.03 13.34 -4.13
C VAL A 649 -19.20 13.45 -2.62
N ASP A 650 -20.42 13.39 -2.15
CA ASP A 650 -20.75 13.53 -0.74
C ASP A 650 -20.12 12.42 0.11
N ALA A 651 -19.40 12.79 1.13
CA ALA A 651 -18.74 11.91 2.08
C ALA A 651 -19.09 12.31 3.53
N PRO A 652 -20.32 12.01 4.00
CA PRO A 652 -20.62 12.18 5.42
C PRO A 652 -19.58 11.48 6.29
N LEU A 653 -19.38 11.93 7.52
CA LEU A 653 -18.27 11.47 8.38
C LEU A 653 -18.16 9.94 8.45
N TRP A 654 -19.29 9.24 8.45
CA TRP A 654 -19.32 7.78 8.50
C TRP A 654 -18.92 7.10 7.19
N LYS A 655 -18.89 7.83 6.05
CA LYS A 655 -18.74 7.25 4.72
C LYS A 655 -17.36 7.53 4.12
N LEU A 656 -16.64 6.45 3.81
CA LEU A 656 -15.50 6.49 2.90
C LEU A 656 -16.01 6.33 1.45
N PRO A 657 -15.62 7.18 0.49
CA PRO A 657 -15.88 6.91 -0.92
C PRO A 657 -15.18 5.63 -1.38
N VAL A 658 -15.95 4.58 -1.51
CA VAL A 658 -15.54 3.25 -2.00
C VAL A 658 -16.51 2.79 -3.06
N PHE A 659 -15.98 2.37 -4.19
CA PHE A 659 -16.76 1.92 -5.34
C PHE A 659 -16.43 0.46 -5.65
N VAL A 660 -17.45 -0.32 -5.86
CA VAL A 660 -17.33 -1.72 -6.27
C VAL A 660 -17.57 -1.82 -7.77
N LYS A 661 -16.69 -2.55 -8.45
CA LYS A 661 -16.89 -2.85 -9.88
C LYS A 661 -18.16 -3.67 -10.06
N ASN A 662 -19.05 -3.23 -10.98
CA ASN A 662 -20.23 -4.03 -11.30
C ASN A 662 -19.80 -5.38 -11.90
N GLY A 663 -20.31 -6.47 -11.35
CA GLY A 663 -19.85 -7.83 -11.64
C GLY A 663 -19.01 -8.46 -10.51
N ALA A 664 -18.73 -7.74 -9.44
CA ALA A 664 -17.87 -8.20 -8.34
C ALA A 664 -18.43 -9.43 -7.60
N ILE A 665 -17.52 -10.31 -7.22
CA ILE A 665 -17.74 -11.48 -6.36
C ILE A 665 -16.81 -11.34 -5.16
N ILE A 666 -17.36 -11.03 -3.99
CA ILE A 666 -16.59 -10.72 -2.79
C ILE A 666 -16.79 -11.83 -1.77
N PRO A 667 -15.82 -12.72 -1.56
CA PRO A 667 -15.89 -13.67 -0.45
C PRO A 667 -15.74 -12.93 0.87
N MET A 668 -16.57 -13.29 1.84
CA MET A 668 -16.65 -12.65 3.15
C MET A 668 -16.64 -13.68 4.28
N ALA A 669 -16.36 -13.21 5.49
CA ALA A 669 -16.54 -13.95 6.74
C ALA A 669 -17.65 -13.29 7.59
N ASN A 670 -18.05 -13.94 8.68
CA ASN A 670 -18.82 -13.27 9.72
C ASN A 670 -17.98 -12.16 10.38
N PRO A 671 -18.62 -11.07 10.86
CA PRO A 671 -17.89 -10.05 11.61
C PRO A 671 -17.27 -10.67 12.87
N SER A 672 -16.04 -10.30 13.17
CA SER A 672 -15.28 -10.91 14.28
C SER A 672 -14.29 -9.91 14.88
N ASN A 673 -13.83 -10.14 16.09
CA ASN A 673 -12.81 -9.35 16.75
C ASN A 673 -11.40 -9.89 16.53
N ASN A 674 -11.29 -11.16 16.18
CA ASN A 674 -10.04 -11.83 15.85
C ASN A 674 -10.33 -13.13 15.09
N VAL A 675 -9.27 -13.79 14.64
CA VAL A 675 -9.36 -15.02 13.83
C VAL A 675 -10.14 -16.14 14.53
N SER A 676 -10.06 -16.24 15.86
CA SER A 676 -10.73 -17.33 16.61
C SER A 676 -12.27 -17.22 16.62
N GLU A 677 -12.81 -16.05 16.29
CA GLU A 677 -14.26 -15.81 16.19
C GLU A 677 -14.81 -16.05 14.78
N ILE A 678 -13.96 -16.34 13.80
CA ILE A 678 -14.41 -16.70 12.45
C ILE A 678 -15.09 -18.06 12.49
N ASN A 679 -16.28 -18.15 11.89
CA ASN A 679 -16.97 -19.42 11.75
C ASN A 679 -16.36 -20.27 10.59
N PRO A 680 -15.59 -21.33 10.90
CA PRO A 680 -14.93 -22.12 9.86
C PRO A 680 -15.90 -22.98 9.03
N ASN A 681 -17.14 -23.13 9.49
CA ASN A 681 -18.18 -23.93 8.85
C ASN A 681 -19.13 -23.08 7.98
N LEU A 682 -18.81 -21.82 7.75
CA LEU A 682 -19.60 -20.90 6.93
C LEU A 682 -18.72 -20.26 5.86
N ARG A 683 -19.22 -20.18 4.64
CA ARG A 683 -18.66 -19.36 3.57
C ARG A 683 -19.72 -18.38 3.07
N ILE A 684 -19.32 -17.14 2.85
CA ILE A 684 -20.22 -16.05 2.46
C ILE A 684 -19.70 -15.43 1.16
N TYR A 685 -20.60 -15.16 0.23
CA TYR A 685 -20.30 -14.46 -1.02
C TYR A 685 -21.24 -13.27 -1.19
N GLU A 686 -20.69 -12.07 -1.22
CA GLU A 686 -21.42 -10.87 -1.63
C GLU A 686 -21.22 -10.67 -3.13
N LEU A 687 -22.32 -10.47 -3.87
CA LEU A 687 -22.29 -10.41 -5.32
C LEU A 687 -23.00 -9.16 -5.86
N TYR A 688 -22.44 -8.65 -6.94
CA TYR A 688 -22.96 -7.58 -7.79
C TYR A 688 -23.11 -8.12 -9.22
N PRO A 689 -24.13 -8.93 -9.51
CA PRO A 689 -24.22 -9.65 -10.78
C PRO A 689 -24.26 -8.72 -11.99
N HIS A 690 -23.35 -8.94 -12.95
CA HIS A 690 -23.29 -8.22 -14.22
C HIS A 690 -22.49 -9.02 -15.25
N GLY A 691 -23.07 -9.30 -16.42
CA GLY A 691 -22.41 -10.08 -17.46
C GLY A 691 -21.97 -11.47 -17.00
N SER A 692 -20.75 -11.86 -17.31
CA SER A 692 -20.09 -13.10 -16.84
C SER A 692 -18.80 -12.77 -16.15
N THR A 693 -18.67 -13.12 -14.87
CA THR A 693 -17.51 -12.83 -14.04
C THR A 693 -17.12 -14.04 -13.20
N SER A 694 -15.88 -14.05 -12.74
CA SER A 694 -15.35 -15.12 -11.87
C SER A 694 -14.34 -14.58 -10.87
N PHE A 695 -14.21 -15.27 -9.75
CA PHE A 695 -13.18 -15.00 -8.74
C PHE A 695 -12.72 -16.33 -8.10
N THR A 696 -11.41 -16.48 -7.92
CA THR A 696 -10.84 -17.64 -7.21
C THR A 696 -10.52 -17.26 -5.79
N VAL A 697 -11.22 -17.86 -4.84
CA VAL A 697 -10.97 -17.70 -3.40
C VAL A 697 -9.83 -18.61 -2.99
N TYR A 698 -8.84 -18.05 -2.30
CA TYR A 698 -7.75 -18.79 -1.69
C TYR A 698 -7.91 -18.86 -0.18
N ASP A 699 -7.60 -20.02 0.39
CA ASP A 699 -7.58 -20.25 1.84
C ASP A 699 -6.48 -21.24 2.22
N ASP A 700 -5.91 -21.09 3.43
CA ASP A 700 -4.96 -22.02 4.04
C ASP A 700 -5.07 -21.96 5.58
N ASP A 701 -4.15 -22.59 6.30
CA ASP A 701 -4.19 -22.59 7.77
C ASP A 701 -4.02 -21.18 8.40
N GLY A 702 -3.49 -20.23 7.64
CA GLY A 702 -3.30 -18.83 8.05
C GLY A 702 -2.19 -18.58 9.07
N VAL A 703 -1.38 -19.58 9.39
CA VAL A 703 -0.42 -19.52 10.51
C VAL A 703 0.97 -20.04 10.11
N THR A 704 1.03 -21.16 9.33
CA THR A 704 2.29 -21.85 9.06
C THR A 704 2.85 -21.57 7.66
N GLU A 705 4.12 -21.90 7.46
CA GLU A 705 4.82 -21.84 6.17
C GLU A 705 4.40 -22.96 5.18
N GLU A 706 3.46 -23.84 5.55
CA GLU A 706 2.97 -24.92 4.71
C GLU A 706 2.41 -24.46 3.35
N TYR A 707 1.93 -23.22 3.26
CA TYR A 707 1.49 -22.62 1.98
C TYR A 707 2.60 -22.63 0.90
N ARG A 708 3.87 -22.51 1.29
CA ARG A 708 5.02 -22.62 0.38
C ARG A 708 5.18 -24.03 -0.20
N ALA A 709 4.69 -25.04 0.50
CA ALA A 709 4.62 -26.42 0.02
C ALA A 709 3.32 -26.73 -0.76
N GLY A 710 2.53 -25.71 -1.08
CA GLY A 710 1.28 -25.84 -1.83
C GLY A 710 0.09 -26.30 -0.98
N LYS A 711 0.20 -26.27 0.36
CA LYS A 711 -0.90 -26.58 1.27
C LYS A 711 -1.86 -25.40 1.34
N GLY A 712 -2.92 -25.50 0.58
CA GLY A 712 -3.98 -24.49 0.51
C GLY A 712 -5.16 -25.00 -0.31
N VAL A 713 -6.24 -24.25 -0.29
CA VAL A 713 -7.49 -24.59 -0.98
C VAL A 713 -7.88 -23.42 -1.89
N ARG A 714 -8.31 -23.76 -3.11
CA ARG A 714 -8.85 -22.81 -4.09
C ARG A 714 -10.29 -23.16 -4.43
N THR A 715 -11.14 -22.15 -4.46
CA THR A 715 -12.55 -22.29 -4.83
C THR A 715 -12.87 -21.27 -5.92
N LEU A 716 -13.21 -21.74 -7.10
CA LEU A 716 -13.69 -20.89 -8.20
C LEU A 716 -15.17 -20.56 -7.99
N VAL A 717 -15.50 -19.30 -8.06
CA VAL A 717 -16.88 -18.78 -8.03
C VAL A 717 -17.15 -18.05 -9.33
N GLU A 718 -18.25 -18.38 -9.99
CA GLU A 718 -18.68 -17.76 -11.25
C GLU A 718 -20.06 -17.15 -11.06
N SER A 719 -20.29 -16.00 -11.68
CA SER A 719 -21.59 -15.32 -11.75
C SER A 719 -21.89 -14.97 -13.20
N ARG A 720 -23.10 -15.30 -13.64
CA ARG A 720 -23.58 -15.01 -15.00
C ARG A 720 -24.98 -14.44 -14.95
N VAL A 721 -25.21 -13.37 -15.72
CA VAL A 721 -26.51 -12.81 -15.99
C VAL A 721 -26.89 -13.13 -17.45
N ASP A 722 -28.05 -13.75 -17.66
CA ASP A 722 -28.54 -14.07 -19.01
C ASP A 722 -29.37 -12.91 -19.63
N ASP A 723 -29.74 -13.06 -20.90
CA ASP A 723 -30.55 -12.06 -21.67
C ASP A 723 -31.95 -11.84 -21.09
N LYS A 724 -32.40 -12.69 -20.18
CA LYS A 724 -33.71 -12.59 -19.48
C LYS A 724 -33.57 -12.01 -18.08
N ASN A 725 -32.39 -11.51 -17.75
CA ASN A 725 -32.03 -11.03 -16.40
C ASN A 725 -32.20 -12.11 -15.33
N ASN A 726 -31.83 -13.35 -15.63
CA ASN A 726 -31.65 -14.37 -14.62
C ASN A 726 -30.18 -14.48 -14.25
N VAL A 727 -29.92 -14.60 -12.96
CA VAL A 727 -28.57 -14.78 -12.43
C VAL A 727 -28.33 -16.24 -12.11
N THR A 728 -27.18 -16.76 -12.54
CA THR A 728 -26.68 -18.06 -12.08
C THR A 728 -25.34 -17.84 -11.40
N VAL A 729 -25.24 -18.24 -10.15
CA VAL A 729 -23.98 -18.27 -9.38
C VAL A 729 -23.56 -19.72 -9.18
N THR A 730 -22.36 -20.05 -9.63
CA THR A 730 -21.78 -21.39 -9.45
C THR A 730 -20.57 -21.30 -8.54
N VAL A 731 -20.62 -21.96 -7.39
CA VAL A 731 -19.47 -22.16 -6.54
C VAL A 731 -18.96 -23.58 -6.81
N HIS A 732 -17.83 -23.66 -7.49
CA HIS A 732 -17.23 -24.95 -7.88
C HIS A 732 -16.68 -25.71 -6.66
N PRO A 733 -16.47 -27.01 -6.78
CA PRO A 733 -15.83 -27.80 -5.72
C PRO A 733 -14.49 -27.19 -5.32
N ALA A 734 -14.24 -27.10 -4.02
CA ALA A 734 -12.97 -26.63 -3.49
C ALA A 734 -11.87 -27.66 -3.80
N VAL A 735 -10.72 -27.18 -4.27
CA VAL A 735 -9.57 -28.02 -4.66
C VAL A 735 -8.38 -27.72 -3.77
N GLY A 736 -7.75 -28.76 -3.24
CA GLY A 736 -6.62 -28.67 -2.32
C GLY A 736 -6.97 -29.12 -0.92
N ASP A 737 -6.02 -28.99 0.00
CA ASP A 737 -6.19 -29.34 1.42
C ASP A 737 -5.15 -28.61 2.27
N PHE A 738 -5.45 -28.42 3.55
CA PHE A 738 -4.53 -27.93 4.57
C PHE A 738 -4.94 -28.44 5.95
N ASN A 739 -4.05 -28.37 6.92
CA ASN A 739 -4.34 -28.83 8.27
C ASN A 739 -5.45 -27.97 8.92
N GLY A 740 -6.53 -28.59 9.35
CA GLY A 740 -7.69 -27.92 9.94
C GLY A 740 -8.77 -27.49 8.94
N PHE A 741 -8.61 -27.80 7.65
CA PHE A 741 -9.60 -27.47 6.63
C PHE A 741 -10.95 -28.13 6.90
N GLN A 742 -12.00 -27.33 7.01
CA GLN A 742 -13.37 -27.80 7.21
C GLN A 742 -14.06 -28.02 5.86
N LYS A 743 -14.32 -29.29 5.50
CA LYS A 743 -14.95 -29.65 4.22
C LYS A 743 -16.47 -29.47 4.23
N LYS A 744 -17.10 -29.57 5.39
CA LYS A 744 -18.54 -29.40 5.54
C LYS A 744 -18.88 -28.00 5.98
N LYS A 745 -19.41 -27.19 5.02
CA LYS A 745 -19.74 -25.77 5.25
C LYS A 745 -21.14 -25.43 4.76
N ALA A 746 -21.80 -24.53 5.50
CA ALA A 746 -22.95 -23.78 4.99
C ALA A 746 -22.48 -22.73 3.98
N THR A 747 -23.37 -22.36 3.04
CA THR A 747 -23.08 -21.32 2.06
C THR A 747 -24.13 -20.22 2.13
N GLU A 748 -23.69 -18.98 2.32
CA GLU A 748 -24.54 -17.78 2.30
C GLU A 748 -24.22 -16.93 1.07
N PHE A 749 -25.23 -16.48 0.36
CA PHE A 749 -25.12 -15.54 -0.73
C PHE A 749 -25.82 -14.23 -0.35
N ARG A 750 -25.18 -13.12 -0.65
CA ARG A 750 -25.71 -11.75 -0.50
C ARG A 750 -25.72 -11.11 -1.86
N ILE A 751 -26.87 -11.12 -2.53
CA ILE A 751 -27.02 -10.59 -3.88
C ILE A 751 -27.53 -9.15 -3.79
N ASN A 752 -26.75 -8.20 -4.27
CA ASN A 752 -27.19 -6.81 -4.35
C ASN A 752 -28.23 -6.66 -5.47
N VAL A 753 -29.40 -6.13 -5.14
CA VAL A 753 -30.56 -5.99 -6.01
C VAL A 753 -31.25 -4.65 -5.75
N THR A 754 -32.06 -4.16 -6.69
CA THR A 754 -32.88 -2.95 -6.48
C THR A 754 -34.35 -3.26 -6.24
N GLN A 755 -34.76 -4.50 -6.51
CA GLN A 755 -36.10 -4.99 -6.23
C GLN A 755 -36.09 -6.47 -5.86
N LYS A 756 -37.17 -6.95 -5.22
CA LYS A 756 -37.31 -8.36 -4.87
C LYS A 756 -37.36 -9.20 -6.17
N PRO A 757 -36.50 -10.20 -6.34
CA PRO A 757 -36.53 -11.14 -7.45
C PRO A 757 -37.84 -11.95 -7.49
N SER A 758 -38.22 -12.44 -8.68
CA SER A 758 -39.45 -13.22 -8.88
C SER A 758 -39.29 -14.69 -8.47
N GLY A 759 -38.08 -15.23 -8.50
CA GLY A 759 -37.83 -16.62 -8.12
C GLY A 759 -36.39 -16.82 -7.60
N VAL A 760 -36.24 -17.75 -6.64
CA VAL A 760 -34.97 -18.17 -6.06
C VAL A 760 -34.95 -19.69 -5.96
N SER A 761 -33.92 -20.33 -6.51
CA SER A 761 -33.73 -21.78 -6.41
C SER A 761 -32.25 -22.11 -6.26
N ALA A 762 -31.95 -23.27 -5.67
CA ALA A 762 -30.57 -23.72 -5.49
C ALA A 762 -30.44 -25.22 -5.68
N LYS A 763 -29.20 -25.64 -6.05
CA LYS A 763 -28.81 -27.06 -6.16
C LYS A 763 -27.43 -27.27 -5.51
N ILE A 764 -27.24 -28.45 -4.97
CA ILE A 764 -25.92 -28.95 -4.55
C ILE A 764 -25.69 -30.24 -5.36
N GLY A 765 -24.77 -30.19 -6.32
CA GLY A 765 -24.65 -31.18 -7.36
C GLY A 765 -25.95 -31.31 -8.17
N GLU A 766 -26.47 -32.49 -8.29
CA GLU A 766 -27.76 -32.78 -8.99
C GLU A 766 -28.99 -32.55 -8.09
N ASN A 767 -28.81 -32.40 -6.77
CA ASN A 767 -29.89 -32.32 -5.82
C ASN A 767 -30.42 -30.89 -5.65
N SER A 768 -31.73 -30.71 -5.90
CA SER A 768 -32.40 -29.43 -5.62
C SER A 768 -32.55 -29.22 -4.12
N VAL A 769 -32.29 -28.02 -3.66
CA VAL A 769 -32.49 -27.59 -2.28
C VAL A 769 -33.88 -26.95 -2.16
N ASN A 770 -34.66 -27.41 -1.22
CA ASN A 770 -35.98 -26.81 -0.95
C ASN A 770 -35.81 -25.54 -0.12
N LEU A 771 -35.90 -24.38 -0.77
CA LEU A 771 -35.75 -23.05 -0.14
C LEU A 771 -37.11 -22.52 0.33
N ALA A 772 -37.16 -22.07 1.59
CA ALA A 772 -38.29 -21.35 2.13
C ALA A 772 -37.98 -19.84 2.27
N GLU A 773 -38.99 -19.01 2.10
CA GLU A 773 -38.85 -17.57 2.37
C GLU A 773 -38.90 -17.34 3.90
N ALA A 774 -37.93 -16.57 4.43
CA ALA A 774 -37.94 -16.13 5.83
C ALA A 774 -38.83 -14.90 6.00
N ASN A 775 -39.51 -14.83 7.15
CA ASN A 775 -40.42 -13.72 7.48
C ASN A 775 -39.72 -12.48 8.05
N SER A 776 -38.52 -12.67 8.59
CA SER A 776 -37.70 -11.61 9.19
C SER A 776 -36.22 -11.97 9.13
N MET A 777 -35.34 -11.00 9.44
CA MET A 777 -33.91 -11.24 9.58
C MET A 777 -33.59 -12.25 10.69
N GLU A 778 -34.33 -12.26 11.79
CA GLU A 778 -34.19 -13.21 12.89
C GLU A 778 -34.57 -14.62 12.43
N ASP A 779 -35.66 -14.77 11.67
CA ASP A 779 -36.08 -16.03 11.06
C ASP A 779 -35.02 -16.55 10.07
N PHE A 780 -34.49 -15.67 9.23
CA PHE A 780 -33.38 -16.01 8.30
C PHE A 780 -32.12 -16.49 9.05
N LYS A 781 -31.74 -15.81 10.12
CA LYS A 781 -30.54 -16.17 10.90
C LYS A 781 -30.69 -17.54 11.60
N SER A 782 -31.91 -17.86 12.06
CA SER A 782 -32.17 -19.07 12.85
C SER A 782 -32.36 -20.36 12.04
N ARG A 783 -32.54 -20.25 10.71
CA ARG A 783 -32.88 -21.40 9.83
C ARG A 783 -31.81 -21.63 8.77
N GLU A 784 -31.86 -22.85 8.19
CA GLU A 784 -31.10 -23.24 7.00
C GLU A 784 -32.06 -23.44 5.80
N ASN A 785 -31.52 -23.42 4.60
CA ASN A 785 -32.26 -23.51 3.33
C ASN A 785 -33.37 -22.47 3.22
N VAL A 786 -32.99 -21.24 3.41
CA VAL A 786 -33.90 -20.07 3.42
C VAL A 786 -33.36 -18.93 2.59
N TYR A 787 -34.26 -18.10 2.12
CA TYR A 787 -33.91 -16.80 1.54
C TYR A 787 -34.74 -15.66 2.19
N PHE A 788 -34.18 -14.47 2.13
CA PHE A 788 -34.80 -13.26 2.69
C PHE A 788 -34.48 -12.05 1.81
N TYR A 789 -35.50 -11.28 1.45
CA TYR A 789 -35.30 -10.01 0.77
C TYR A 789 -35.24 -8.87 1.79
N ASP A 790 -34.02 -8.38 2.05
CA ASP A 790 -33.80 -7.23 2.92
C ASP A 790 -33.89 -5.95 2.10
N ARG A 791 -34.94 -5.17 2.31
CA ARG A 791 -35.21 -3.93 1.59
C ARG A 791 -34.28 -2.78 1.98
N ALA A 792 -33.76 -2.80 3.19
CA ALA A 792 -33.00 -1.71 3.77
C ALA A 792 -32.00 -2.26 4.80
N PRO A 793 -30.94 -2.94 4.35
CA PRO A 793 -29.91 -3.43 5.27
C PRO A 793 -29.39 -2.31 6.17
N ASN A 794 -29.36 -2.56 7.46
CA ASN A 794 -28.84 -1.59 8.41
C ASN A 794 -27.30 -1.55 8.38
N LEU A 795 -26.73 -0.53 7.79
CA LEU A 795 -25.29 -0.31 7.77
C LEU A 795 -24.71 0.07 9.13
N ASN A 796 -25.54 0.65 10.00
CA ASN A 796 -25.15 1.14 11.33
C ASN A 796 -25.30 0.08 12.44
N ARG A 797 -25.21 -1.20 12.08
CA ARG A 797 -25.45 -2.35 12.98
C ARG A 797 -24.44 -2.50 14.11
N PHE A 798 -23.28 -1.86 14.01
CA PHE A 798 -22.22 -1.89 15.02
C PHE A 798 -22.16 -0.63 15.89
N ALA A 799 -23.13 0.26 15.77
CA ALA A 799 -23.21 1.45 16.61
C ALA A 799 -23.34 1.07 18.10
N THR A 800 -22.73 1.86 18.96
CA THR A 800 -22.84 1.72 20.41
C THR A 800 -24.29 1.86 20.83
N LYS A 801 -24.83 0.87 21.55
CA LYS A 801 -26.23 0.86 22.02
C LYS A 801 -26.54 2.08 22.88
N GLY A 802 -27.65 2.76 22.58
CA GLY A 802 -28.11 3.96 23.27
C GLY A 802 -27.43 5.25 22.78
N SER A 803 -26.46 5.20 21.89
CA SER A 803 -25.84 6.41 21.31
C SER A 803 -26.77 7.14 20.34
N ASP A 804 -26.52 8.42 20.13
CA ASP A 804 -27.28 9.19 19.14
C ASP A 804 -26.96 8.72 17.71
N PHE A 805 -25.79 8.16 17.51
CA PHE A 805 -25.41 7.57 16.23
C PHE A 805 -26.22 6.30 15.93
N GLU A 806 -26.53 5.45 16.92
CA GLU A 806 -27.39 4.27 16.73
C GLU A 806 -28.78 4.67 16.22
N LYS A 807 -29.30 5.82 16.65
CA LYS A 807 -30.62 6.34 16.24
C LYS A 807 -30.65 6.81 14.78
N LYS A 808 -29.47 7.08 14.17
CA LYS A 808 -29.38 7.42 12.76
C LYS A 808 -29.60 6.17 11.94
N VAL A 809 -30.70 6.10 11.20
CA VAL A 809 -30.95 5.00 10.26
C VAL A 809 -30.12 5.23 9.02
N ILE A 810 -29.09 4.38 8.82
CA ILE A 810 -28.27 4.36 7.61
C ILE A 810 -28.62 3.08 6.86
N SER A 811 -29.46 3.21 5.82
CA SER A 811 -29.86 2.07 5.01
C SER A 811 -28.91 1.85 3.86
N GLY A 812 -28.45 0.61 3.70
CA GLY A 812 -27.71 0.15 2.53
C GLY A 812 -28.63 -0.19 1.34
N ASN A 813 -28.01 -0.59 0.25
CA ASN A 813 -28.70 -1.10 -0.93
C ASN A 813 -29.49 -2.38 -0.59
N PRO A 814 -30.70 -2.59 -1.15
CA PRO A 814 -31.44 -3.83 -0.94
C PRO A 814 -30.63 -5.07 -1.31
N GLN A 815 -30.80 -6.15 -0.54
CA GLN A 815 -30.10 -7.41 -0.76
C GLN A 815 -31.06 -8.60 -0.72
N LEU A 816 -30.84 -9.55 -1.61
CA LEU A 816 -31.38 -10.90 -1.50
C LEU A 816 -30.35 -11.75 -0.75
N LEU A 817 -30.72 -12.22 0.42
CA LEU A 817 -29.92 -13.11 1.24
C LEU A 817 -30.39 -14.56 1.01
N VAL A 818 -29.48 -15.50 0.76
CA VAL A 818 -29.79 -16.92 0.58
C VAL A 818 -28.81 -17.73 1.41
N LYS A 819 -29.32 -18.60 2.28
CA LYS A 819 -28.48 -19.47 3.13
C LYS A 819 -28.84 -20.94 2.88
N LEU A 820 -27.81 -21.70 2.49
CA LEU A 820 -27.90 -23.14 2.27
C LEU A 820 -27.27 -23.89 3.43
N GLY A 821 -27.89 -25.00 3.80
CA GLY A 821 -27.36 -25.89 4.84
C GLY A 821 -26.00 -26.47 4.52
N ALA A 822 -25.33 -26.97 5.53
CA ALA A 822 -23.95 -27.47 5.43
C ALA A 822 -23.85 -28.71 4.51
N ALA A 823 -22.95 -28.63 3.53
CA ALA A 823 -22.63 -29.70 2.59
C ALA A 823 -21.10 -29.83 2.43
N ASP A 824 -20.65 -30.99 1.89
CA ASP A 824 -19.24 -31.14 1.52
C ASP A 824 -18.93 -30.29 0.28
N ILE A 825 -18.16 -29.25 0.51
CA ILE A 825 -17.79 -28.26 -0.52
C ILE A 825 -16.73 -28.76 -1.51
N THR A 826 -16.16 -29.94 -1.27
CA THR A 826 -15.18 -30.56 -2.18
C THR A 826 -15.83 -31.56 -3.14
N ALA A 827 -17.04 -32.01 -2.83
CA ALA A 827 -17.69 -33.10 -3.54
C ALA A 827 -18.47 -32.68 -4.78
N ALA A 828 -19.17 -31.54 -4.72
CA ALA A 828 -20.04 -31.08 -5.79
C ALA A 828 -20.19 -29.54 -5.84
N PRO A 829 -20.53 -28.97 -7.01
CA PRO A 829 -20.77 -27.54 -7.11
C PRO A 829 -22.07 -27.14 -6.38
N THR A 830 -22.06 -25.93 -5.82
CA THR A 830 -23.25 -25.27 -5.31
C THR A 830 -23.71 -24.25 -6.35
N VAL A 831 -24.96 -24.36 -6.82
CA VAL A 831 -25.54 -23.48 -7.84
C VAL A 831 -26.74 -22.75 -7.27
N LEU A 832 -26.71 -21.42 -7.34
CA LEU A 832 -27.84 -20.55 -7.03
C LEU A 832 -28.40 -19.95 -8.33
N SER A 833 -29.71 -19.97 -8.50
CA SER A 833 -30.40 -19.31 -9.60
C SER A 833 -31.41 -18.30 -9.07
N VAL A 834 -31.36 -17.08 -9.62
CA VAL A 834 -32.23 -15.95 -9.25
C VAL A 834 -32.93 -15.48 -10.51
N GLU A 835 -34.26 -15.53 -10.53
CA GLU A 835 -35.09 -15.10 -11.66
C GLU A 835 -35.61 -13.67 -11.45
N GLY A 836 -35.66 -12.90 -12.54
CA GLY A 836 -36.13 -11.52 -12.50
C GLY A 836 -35.21 -10.60 -11.68
N PHE A 837 -33.91 -10.82 -11.79
CA PHE A 837 -32.89 -9.97 -11.18
C PHE A 837 -32.95 -8.57 -11.78
N ARG A 838 -32.88 -7.55 -10.94
CA ARG A 838 -32.66 -6.17 -11.36
C ARG A 838 -31.71 -5.45 -10.41
N PHE A 839 -30.81 -4.73 -11.02
CA PHE A 839 -29.99 -3.72 -10.37
C PHE A 839 -30.03 -2.47 -11.25
N GLU A 840 -30.85 -1.53 -10.86
CA GLU A 840 -31.07 -0.28 -11.58
C GLU A 840 -30.52 0.88 -10.74
N PRO A 841 -29.95 1.92 -11.36
CA PRO A 841 -29.57 3.11 -10.61
C PRO A 841 -30.78 3.63 -9.84
N ALA A 842 -30.56 4.10 -8.61
CA ALA A 842 -31.58 4.84 -7.88
C ALA A 842 -32.15 5.89 -8.83
N GLU A 843 -33.48 5.91 -8.97
CA GLU A 843 -34.12 6.81 -9.94
C GLU A 843 -33.58 8.22 -9.75
N LYS A 844 -33.17 8.86 -10.84
CA LYS A 844 -32.73 10.25 -10.88
C LYS A 844 -33.84 11.24 -10.47
N HIS A 845 -34.70 10.87 -9.54
CA HIS A 845 -35.82 11.66 -9.02
C HIS A 845 -35.40 12.98 -8.39
N ARG A 846 -34.09 13.12 -8.11
CA ARG A 846 -33.53 14.34 -7.51
C ARG A 846 -33.00 15.33 -8.52
N LEU A 847 -32.97 14.99 -9.82
CA LEU A 847 -32.48 15.90 -10.84
C LEU A 847 -33.60 16.74 -11.40
N SER A 848 -33.30 18.01 -11.65
CA SER A 848 -34.18 18.99 -12.25
C SER A 848 -34.49 18.63 -13.71
N SER A 849 -35.67 19.02 -14.21
CA SER A 849 -36.01 18.96 -15.63
C SER A 849 -36.14 20.35 -16.21
N GLY A 850 -35.88 20.48 -17.49
CA GLY A 850 -36.06 21.73 -18.22
C GLY A 850 -34.93 22.02 -19.21
N ALA A 851 -35.16 22.93 -20.11
CA ALA A 851 -34.20 23.32 -21.13
C ALA A 851 -32.95 23.93 -20.49
N LEU A 852 -31.78 23.54 -20.99
CA LEU A 852 -30.48 24.04 -20.57
C LEU A 852 -29.86 24.94 -21.65
N THR A 853 -29.33 26.09 -21.26
CA THR A 853 -28.51 26.96 -22.11
C THR A 853 -27.02 26.65 -21.86
N ALA A 854 -26.17 26.94 -22.84
CA ALA A 854 -24.73 26.88 -22.64
C ALA A 854 -24.34 27.88 -21.54
N PRO A 855 -23.39 27.53 -20.63
CA PRO A 855 -22.91 28.45 -19.59
C PRO A 855 -22.38 29.76 -20.20
N ALA A 856 -22.93 30.90 -19.75
CA ALA A 856 -22.51 32.22 -20.22
C ALA A 856 -21.30 32.71 -19.40
N ASN A 857 -20.57 33.71 -19.94
CA ASN A 857 -19.43 34.38 -19.31
C ASN A 857 -18.35 33.43 -18.76
N ALA A 858 -18.23 32.25 -19.37
CA ALA A 858 -17.20 31.31 -18.95
C ALA A 858 -15.80 31.83 -19.29
N ALA A 859 -14.96 32.01 -18.28
CA ALA A 859 -13.62 32.58 -18.41
C ALA A 859 -12.71 32.21 -17.25
N VAL A 860 -11.40 32.33 -17.45
CA VAL A 860 -10.41 32.43 -16.38
C VAL A 860 -9.94 33.86 -16.35
N THR A 861 -10.22 34.59 -15.26
CA THR A 861 -9.75 35.97 -15.07
C THR A 861 -8.27 36.00 -14.70
N GLU A 862 -7.65 37.15 -14.77
CA GLU A 862 -6.21 37.31 -14.43
C GLU A 862 -5.93 36.95 -12.97
N GLU A 863 -6.84 37.24 -12.05
CA GLU A 863 -6.75 36.83 -10.62
C GLU A 863 -6.95 35.33 -10.39
N ASN A 864 -7.66 34.63 -11.29
CA ASN A 864 -7.93 33.22 -11.27
C ASN A 864 -6.88 32.39 -12.02
N ALA A 865 -5.79 33.00 -12.46
CA ALA A 865 -4.66 32.33 -13.09
C ALA A 865 -3.40 32.51 -12.23
N ALA A 866 -2.72 31.41 -11.92
CA ALA A 866 -1.42 31.39 -11.26
C ALA A 866 -0.41 30.60 -12.10
N ALA A 867 0.80 30.39 -11.61
CA ALA A 867 1.84 29.67 -12.33
C ALA A 867 1.48 28.20 -12.58
N TYR A 868 0.78 27.57 -11.65
CA TYR A 868 0.47 26.14 -11.68
C TYR A 868 -1.02 25.82 -11.53
N THR A 869 -1.88 26.86 -11.52
CA THR A 869 -3.33 26.70 -11.35
C THR A 869 -4.11 27.59 -12.30
N LEU A 870 -5.28 27.13 -12.72
CA LEU A 870 -6.29 27.89 -13.43
C LEU A 870 -7.67 27.59 -12.82
N LYS A 871 -8.42 28.67 -12.55
CA LYS A 871 -9.79 28.55 -12.03
C LYS A 871 -10.80 29.17 -13.02
N PRO A 872 -11.34 28.38 -13.98
CA PRO A 872 -12.47 28.82 -14.80
C PRO A 872 -13.72 29.05 -13.93
N THR A 873 -14.45 30.11 -14.27
CA THR A 873 -15.74 30.47 -13.66
C THR A 873 -16.76 30.70 -14.77
N TRP A 874 -18.04 30.55 -14.47
CA TRP A 874 -19.14 30.74 -15.42
C TRP A 874 -20.42 31.18 -14.70
N ASP A 875 -21.42 31.66 -15.46
CA ASP A 875 -22.71 32.01 -14.88
C ASP A 875 -23.56 30.76 -14.61
N ALA A 876 -24.32 30.80 -13.53
CA ALA A 876 -25.29 29.74 -13.21
C ALA A 876 -26.33 29.59 -14.33
N VAL A 877 -26.58 28.36 -14.74
CA VAL A 877 -27.57 28.00 -15.75
C VAL A 877 -28.87 27.54 -15.06
N PRO A 878 -30.01 28.14 -15.35
CA PRO A 878 -31.30 27.69 -14.82
C PRO A 878 -31.54 26.19 -15.13
N ASN A 879 -32.08 25.46 -14.18
CA ASN A 879 -32.37 24.01 -14.26
C ASN A 879 -31.16 23.10 -14.37
N ALA A 880 -29.92 23.63 -14.23
CA ALA A 880 -28.73 22.81 -14.13
C ALA A 880 -28.61 22.22 -12.71
N ASP A 881 -28.33 20.93 -12.63
CA ASP A 881 -28.05 20.24 -11.37
C ASP A 881 -26.55 20.21 -11.08
N PHE A 882 -25.76 20.13 -12.14
CA PHE A 882 -24.29 20.15 -12.07
C PHE A 882 -23.71 20.54 -13.44
N TYR A 883 -22.40 20.70 -13.48
CA TYR A 883 -21.66 21.01 -14.69
C TYR A 883 -20.65 19.91 -15.00
N GLU A 884 -20.28 19.83 -16.27
CA GLU A 884 -19.20 19.01 -16.78
C GLU A 884 -18.15 19.87 -17.46
N ILE A 885 -16.89 19.49 -17.29
CA ILE A 885 -15.73 20.11 -17.96
C ILE A 885 -14.99 19.03 -18.75
N GLU A 886 -14.74 19.29 -20.03
CA GLU A 886 -13.79 18.53 -20.83
C GLU A 886 -12.44 19.22 -20.78
N PHE A 887 -11.42 18.50 -20.28
CA PHE A 887 -10.06 19.00 -20.20
C PHE A 887 -9.06 17.86 -20.40
N GLY A 888 -8.03 18.05 -21.24
CA GLY A 888 -7.00 17.04 -21.50
C GLY A 888 -7.53 15.69 -22.01
N GLY A 889 -8.67 15.69 -22.71
CA GLY A 889 -9.32 14.46 -23.17
C GLY A 889 -10.11 13.70 -22.09
N MET A 890 -10.20 14.27 -20.88
CA MET A 890 -10.94 13.70 -19.76
C MET A 890 -12.21 14.49 -19.47
N LEU A 891 -13.27 13.80 -19.04
CA LEU A 891 -14.54 14.41 -18.66
C LEU A 891 -14.64 14.49 -17.13
N TYR A 892 -14.59 15.71 -16.62
CA TYR A 892 -14.86 16.03 -15.21
C TYR A 892 -16.36 16.25 -15.06
N THR A 893 -17.00 15.55 -14.15
CA THR A 893 -18.46 15.58 -13.98
C THR A 893 -18.86 15.88 -12.53
N THR A 894 -20.17 16.06 -12.31
CA THR A 894 -20.80 16.33 -11.01
C THR A 894 -20.31 17.58 -10.28
N ILE A 895 -19.79 18.57 -11.01
CA ILE A 895 -19.38 19.86 -10.45
C ILE A 895 -20.64 20.65 -10.10
N LYS A 896 -20.91 20.85 -8.80
CA LYS A 896 -22.14 21.52 -8.30
C LYS A 896 -22.04 23.04 -8.31
N GLY A 897 -20.82 23.59 -8.23
CA GLY A 897 -20.56 25.04 -8.26
C GLY A 897 -20.47 25.61 -9.69
N THR A 898 -20.26 26.92 -9.77
CA THR A 898 -20.01 27.65 -11.02
C THR A 898 -18.54 28.02 -11.23
N GLU A 899 -17.66 27.28 -10.60
CA GLU A 899 -16.21 27.38 -10.72
C GLU A 899 -15.56 26.01 -10.55
N PHE A 900 -14.32 25.88 -11.04
CA PHE A 900 -13.52 24.69 -10.83
C PHE A 900 -12.04 25.07 -10.81
N LEU A 901 -11.27 24.51 -9.86
CA LEU A 901 -9.83 24.74 -9.75
C LEU A 901 -9.06 23.58 -10.37
N PHE A 902 -8.28 23.87 -11.40
CA PHE A 902 -7.26 22.95 -11.91
C PHE A 902 -5.93 23.26 -11.25
N GLU A 903 -5.29 22.26 -10.68
CA GLU A 903 -4.00 22.33 -10.01
C GLU A 903 -2.96 21.51 -10.77
N ASP A 904 -1.71 21.61 -10.40
CA ASP A 904 -0.58 20.86 -10.99
C ASP A 904 -0.40 21.07 -12.51
N LEU A 905 -0.70 22.26 -13.00
CA LEU A 905 -0.47 22.65 -14.39
C LEU A 905 0.98 23.11 -14.59
N GLU A 906 1.43 23.14 -15.85
CA GLU A 906 2.74 23.68 -16.23
C GLU A 906 2.69 25.22 -16.26
N ALA A 907 3.74 25.88 -15.79
CA ALA A 907 3.85 27.34 -15.88
C ALA A 907 3.95 27.83 -17.33
N GLU A 908 3.52 29.06 -17.60
CA GLU A 908 3.55 29.72 -18.92
C GLU A 908 2.91 28.92 -20.08
N THR A 909 2.00 27.98 -19.76
CA THR A 909 1.42 27.04 -20.71
C THR A 909 -0.03 27.40 -21.04
N PRO A 910 -0.43 27.40 -22.33
CA PRO A 910 -1.83 27.61 -22.72
C PRO A 910 -2.65 26.35 -22.53
N TYR A 911 -3.86 26.52 -21.98
CA TYR A 911 -4.83 25.47 -21.76
C TYR A 911 -6.19 25.83 -22.33
N SER A 912 -6.96 24.80 -22.74
CA SER A 912 -8.32 24.95 -23.24
C SER A 912 -9.25 24.00 -22.50
N PHE A 913 -10.38 24.54 -22.10
CA PHE A 913 -11.46 23.83 -21.41
C PHE A 913 -12.76 23.98 -22.18
N LYS A 914 -13.68 23.07 -22.00
CA LYS A 914 -15.09 23.25 -22.42
C LYS A 914 -15.97 22.95 -21.23
N VAL A 915 -16.96 23.80 -20.96
CA VAL A 915 -17.93 23.62 -19.87
C VAL A 915 -19.34 23.52 -20.42
N ARG A 916 -20.17 22.62 -19.83
CA ARG A 916 -21.59 22.48 -20.13
C ARG A 916 -22.40 22.24 -18.86
N ALA A 917 -23.69 22.60 -18.91
CA ALA A 917 -24.66 22.31 -17.86
C ALA A 917 -25.34 20.96 -18.10
N VAL A 918 -25.71 20.28 -17.03
CA VAL A 918 -26.34 18.95 -17.04
C VAL A 918 -27.52 18.89 -16.08
N ASN A 919 -28.62 18.23 -16.51
CA ASN A 919 -29.76 17.85 -15.67
C ASN A 919 -30.34 16.52 -16.09
N LYS A 920 -31.54 16.17 -15.59
CA LYS A 920 -32.22 14.91 -15.91
C LYS A 920 -32.49 14.72 -17.42
N ASP A 921 -32.77 15.80 -18.13
CA ASP A 921 -33.17 15.77 -19.55
C ASP A 921 -31.96 15.73 -20.50
N GLY A 922 -30.73 15.90 -19.97
CA GLY A 922 -29.50 15.82 -20.75
C GLY A 922 -28.52 16.95 -20.42
N HIS A 923 -27.85 17.46 -21.43
CA HIS A 923 -26.83 18.49 -21.30
C HIS A 923 -27.02 19.65 -22.30
N SER A 924 -26.48 20.82 -21.94
CA SER A 924 -26.42 21.97 -22.85
C SER A 924 -25.35 21.79 -23.94
N ALA A 925 -25.29 22.76 -24.88
CA ALA A 925 -24.09 22.94 -25.69
C ALA A 925 -22.87 23.32 -24.83
N TRP A 926 -21.68 23.08 -25.37
CA TRP A 926 -20.41 23.42 -24.75
C TRP A 926 -20.09 24.92 -24.89
N THR A 927 -19.56 25.52 -23.85
CA THR A 927 -18.87 26.83 -23.93
C THR A 927 -17.36 26.60 -23.78
N ALA A 928 -16.59 27.08 -24.74
CA ALA A 928 -15.13 26.96 -24.72
C ALA A 928 -14.48 28.08 -23.92
N VAL A 929 -13.45 27.76 -23.17
CA VAL A 929 -12.62 28.69 -22.38
C VAL A 929 -11.18 28.38 -22.68
N SER A 930 -10.36 29.41 -22.90
CA SER A 930 -8.91 29.30 -23.07
C SER A 930 -8.22 30.25 -22.11
N ALA A 931 -7.16 29.78 -21.47
CA ALA A 931 -6.35 30.56 -20.55
C ALA A 931 -4.90 30.11 -20.58
N LYS A 932 -4.01 30.96 -20.10
CA LYS A 932 -2.59 30.62 -19.95
C LYS A 932 -2.20 30.76 -18.47
N THR A 933 -1.45 29.81 -17.95
CA THR A 933 -0.83 29.92 -16.63
C THR A 933 0.23 31.05 -16.62
N LYS A 934 0.44 31.65 -15.45
CA LYS A 934 1.47 32.67 -15.26
C LYS A 934 2.87 32.08 -15.24
N ALA A 935 3.89 32.94 -15.42
CA ALA A 935 5.27 32.58 -15.21
C ALA A 935 5.52 32.17 -13.74
N ASN A 936 6.53 31.32 -13.53
CA ASN A 936 6.94 30.97 -12.17
C ASN A 936 7.51 32.20 -11.47
N PRO A 937 6.91 32.71 -10.39
CA PRO A 937 7.38 33.93 -9.71
C PRO A 937 8.79 33.78 -9.09
N LEU A 938 9.25 32.53 -8.86
CA LEU A 938 10.59 32.26 -8.30
C LEU A 938 11.72 32.47 -9.32
N GLU A 939 11.47 32.40 -10.62
CA GLU A 939 12.47 32.69 -11.66
C GLU A 939 12.85 34.16 -11.70
N PHE A 940 11.99 35.02 -11.19
CA PHE A 940 12.19 36.48 -11.22
C PHE A 940 12.57 37.08 -9.87
N ALA A 941 12.44 36.34 -8.76
CA ALA A 941 12.56 36.87 -7.41
C ALA A 941 13.96 36.82 -6.80
N ILE A 942 14.94 36.14 -7.43
CA ILE A 942 16.30 35.99 -6.89
C ILE A 942 17.32 36.30 -7.97
N PRO A 943 17.64 37.60 -8.19
CA PRO A 943 18.74 38.00 -9.07
C PRO A 943 20.06 37.50 -8.48
N GLY A 944 20.77 36.60 -9.18
CA GLY A 944 22.12 36.17 -8.82
C GLY A 944 22.24 34.71 -8.35
N ILE A 945 21.16 33.91 -8.37
CA ILE A 945 21.31 32.46 -8.34
C ILE A 945 21.28 31.97 -9.80
N GLU A 946 22.42 32.03 -10.42
CA GLU A 946 22.69 31.30 -11.65
C GLU A 946 22.82 29.80 -11.26
N GLY A 947 21.83 29.03 -11.61
CA GLY A 947 21.83 27.55 -11.49
C GLY A 947 20.50 27.06 -10.98
N GLU A 948 19.71 26.96 -11.72
CA GLU A 948 19.22 25.83 -12.40
C GLU A 948 18.77 24.69 -11.53
N THR A 949 17.71 24.12 -11.82
CA THR A 949 17.25 22.73 -11.69
C THR A 949 17.27 22.06 -10.32
N SER A 950 18.19 22.31 -9.43
CA SER A 950 18.07 21.88 -8.03
C SER A 950 17.00 22.70 -7.26
N VAL A 951 16.65 23.85 -7.78
CA VAL A 951 15.58 24.70 -7.25
C VAL A 951 14.21 24.24 -7.73
N GLU A 952 14.09 23.62 -8.90
CA GLU A 952 12.80 23.09 -9.37
C GLU A 952 12.26 21.93 -8.54
N ASN A 953 13.11 21.06 -8.03
CA ASN A 953 12.65 19.98 -7.12
C ASN A 953 12.40 20.47 -5.68
N GLN A 954 13.00 21.57 -5.29
CA GLN A 954 12.69 22.29 -4.06
C GLN A 954 11.69 23.44 -4.30
N GLY A 955 11.47 23.82 -5.55
CA GLY A 955 10.59 24.90 -5.97
C GLY A 955 9.14 24.67 -5.58
N SER A 956 8.66 23.46 -5.59
CA SER A 956 7.32 23.14 -5.05
C SER A 956 7.23 23.37 -3.55
N SER A 957 8.29 23.13 -2.80
CA SER A 957 8.34 23.40 -1.35
C SER A 957 8.56 24.90 -1.06
N LEU A 958 9.36 25.56 -1.87
CA LEU A 958 9.61 27.00 -1.75
C LEU A 958 8.44 27.82 -2.28
N ALA A 959 7.80 27.42 -3.38
CA ALA A 959 6.57 28.05 -3.86
C ALA A 959 5.44 27.93 -2.83
N LYS A 960 5.29 26.77 -2.17
CA LYS A 960 4.36 26.61 -1.05
C LYS A 960 4.72 27.48 0.17
N LEU A 961 6.00 27.72 0.43
CA LEU A 961 6.45 28.60 1.51
C LEU A 961 6.14 30.08 1.20
N PHE A 962 6.20 30.49 -0.05
CA PHE A 962 5.87 31.85 -0.49
C PHE A 962 4.35 32.07 -0.62
N ASP A 963 3.60 31.08 -1.08
CA ASP A 963 2.12 31.09 -1.05
C ASP A 963 1.57 31.24 0.38
N PHE A 964 2.24 30.64 1.37
CA PHE A 964 1.87 30.80 2.78
C PHE A 964 2.07 32.26 3.29
N LYS A 965 3.01 32.99 2.72
CA LYS A 965 3.23 34.39 3.10
C LYS A 965 2.29 35.37 2.41
N GLU A 966 1.80 35.05 1.22
CA GLU A 966 0.79 35.88 0.54
C GLU A 966 -0.62 35.72 1.14
N LYS A 967 -0.94 34.56 1.76
CA LYS A 967 -2.25 34.35 2.39
C LYS A 967 -2.36 34.96 3.79
N ASP A 968 -1.24 35.27 4.44
CA ASP A 968 -1.21 35.85 5.79
C ASP A 968 -0.89 37.36 5.78
N ALA A 969 -0.77 37.98 4.60
CA ALA A 969 -0.67 39.40 4.41
C ALA A 969 -1.97 39.95 3.75
#